data_027e674d4850e3f98a7c82813b41212f
#
_entry.id   027e674d4850e3f98a7c82813b41212f
#
_cell.length_a   1.000
_cell.length_b   1.000
_cell.length_c   1.000
_cell.angle_alpha   90.00
_cell.angle_beta   90.00
_cell.angle_gamma   90.00
#
_symmetry.space_group_name_H-M   'P 1'
#
loop_
_entity.id
_entity.type
_entity.pdbx_description
1 polymer ?
#
loop_
_entity_poly.entity_id
_entity_poly.type
_entity_poly.pdbx_seq_one_letter_code
_entity_poly.pdbx_strand_id
1 'polypeptide(L)'
;FLNKLFPNSWNLDMPLSLTRNYSLGTPRFRANSDLLRANIADPELKKIEKTEHLAYSADFGFSQKQAPKNKILQYTVYRTSLSGRIESSYNNTSTAVDTILAYRGTLNYNLNVPAEKTSFKLFKNYRLSYFPNTFSNSVTFSSNEPKSWDRLTTVDSLVWNKRSQTTDTRTITTDNNLSWSLLSDLTATARVNTKRDLLQKDYLYDINIGKQTEYVQDLGLNYSPNYLPQVFNFTSSVSARYTDTQRKYTQYVESQAVDTYQRDGNTNRSIRMNLTLMNSSLLSTWAMKMKSKQPPESVSPKGKEDKGSAKTEMTEEDKKKQEEQKKQEEKKKEDEQKKQEEMKKEEEQKLSEEEIQKRKDELARLEAEGKLADLSEEELNKLMEDIFGKGEKEEKTEEEEKETETTKPSETKEPGFNPVITLVNALAMLKNITASYQNTYMMNYARKTNPFPFSFQIGLPHTVPYDSLEAISNDNTLTLGSGITFSRRVDSIINCSLMSNRRYASASNQTIGYTFPDITLSVMDIETLLGLGKYISGSRLNTGFQYTVRQNGNLDWVKPKQESYTYALNPLLGFTGNLFKVVSTNLSFSLSQTKNITDMDTYEILKTSNTQSLNGNISYSFRAAKGFSVPFTKKKIHIKNELTSSLGITYENNFDKT
;
A
#
# COMPACT_ATOMS: atom_id res chain seq x y z
N PHE A 1 -38.58 -1.09 -9.08
CA PHE A 1 -39.86 -0.71 -9.72
C PHE A 1 -39.62 -0.15 -11.12
N LEU A 2 -38.71 0.80 -11.30
CA LEU A 2 -38.40 1.46 -12.57
C LEU A 2 -37.93 0.50 -13.66
N ASN A 3 -37.20 -0.58 -13.29
CA ASN A 3 -36.73 -1.58 -14.24
C ASN A 3 -37.88 -2.27 -15.01
N LYS A 4 -39.11 -2.27 -14.46
CA LYS A 4 -40.29 -2.85 -15.12
C LYS A 4 -40.88 -1.98 -16.21
N LEU A 5 -40.48 -0.72 -16.31
CA LEU A 5 -40.94 0.21 -17.35
C LEU A 5 -40.26 -0.03 -18.71
N PHE A 6 -39.18 -0.82 -18.72
CA PHE A 6 -38.39 -1.10 -19.91
C PHE A 6 -38.42 -2.61 -20.23
N PRO A 7 -38.22 -3.00 -21.48
CA PRO A 7 -38.14 -4.41 -21.86
C PRO A 7 -37.07 -5.14 -21.09
N ASN A 8 -37.36 -6.33 -20.57
CA ASN A 8 -36.40 -7.17 -19.83
C ASN A 8 -35.13 -7.49 -20.64
N SER A 9 -35.25 -7.48 -21.97
CA SER A 9 -34.13 -7.69 -22.89
C SER A 9 -33.05 -6.59 -22.81
N TRP A 10 -33.35 -5.44 -22.25
CA TRP A 10 -32.40 -4.34 -22.07
C TRP A 10 -31.50 -4.53 -20.83
N ASN A 11 -31.90 -5.42 -19.92
CA ASN A 11 -31.14 -5.74 -18.68
C ASN A 11 -30.67 -4.49 -17.91
N LEU A 12 -31.55 -3.49 -17.81
CA LEU A 12 -31.28 -2.24 -17.12
C LEU A 12 -31.38 -2.40 -15.61
N ASP A 13 -30.52 -1.72 -14.89
CA ASP A 13 -30.59 -1.51 -13.45
C ASP A 13 -30.80 -0.02 -13.15
N MET A 14 -31.94 0.27 -12.53
CA MET A 14 -32.39 1.65 -12.24
C MET A 14 -32.82 1.74 -10.78
N PRO A 15 -31.85 1.74 -9.84
CA PRO A 15 -32.17 1.93 -8.44
C PRO A 15 -32.71 3.36 -8.21
N LEU A 16 -33.73 3.46 -7.38
CA LEU A 16 -34.28 4.71 -6.86
C LEU A 16 -34.39 4.57 -5.34
N SER A 17 -33.78 5.49 -4.62
CA SER A 17 -33.89 5.59 -3.17
C SER A 17 -34.38 6.96 -2.76
N LEU A 18 -35.38 7.00 -1.90
CA LEU A 18 -35.92 8.23 -1.33
C LEU A 18 -35.67 8.18 0.17
N THR A 19 -35.03 9.18 0.72
CA THR A 19 -34.72 9.26 2.14
C THR A 19 -35.27 10.56 2.71
N ARG A 20 -35.89 10.46 3.86
CA ARG A 20 -36.33 11.60 4.67
C ARG A 20 -35.71 11.49 6.06
N ASN A 21 -34.96 12.49 6.45
CA ASN A 21 -34.43 12.64 7.79
C ASN A 21 -35.13 13.81 8.47
N TYR A 22 -35.70 13.54 9.65
CA TYR A 22 -36.35 14.57 10.43
C TYR A 22 -35.90 14.46 11.88
N SER A 23 -35.44 15.56 12.45
CA SER A 23 -35.17 15.65 13.86
C SER A 23 -35.73 16.97 14.43
N LEU A 24 -36.31 16.88 15.62
CA LEU A 24 -36.87 18.00 16.33
C LEU A 24 -36.27 18.02 17.74
N GLY A 25 -35.57 19.11 18.05
CA GLY A 25 -35.03 19.40 19.37
C GLY A 25 -35.86 20.50 20.02
N THR A 26 -36.16 20.28 21.27
CA THR A 26 -36.82 21.30 22.11
C THR A 26 -35.91 21.66 23.28
N PRO A 27 -35.11 22.73 23.18
CA PRO A 27 -34.20 23.13 24.22
C PRO A 27 -34.98 23.51 25.48
N ARG A 28 -34.42 23.21 26.63
CA ARG A 28 -35.02 23.52 27.95
C ARG A 28 -34.99 25.02 28.24
N PHE A 29 -33.91 25.67 27.79
CA PHE A 29 -33.70 27.11 28.00
C PHE A 29 -33.77 27.85 26.68
N ARG A 30 -34.11 29.15 26.73
CA ARG A 30 -34.01 30.06 25.61
C ARG A 30 -32.54 30.22 25.23
N ALA A 31 -32.23 30.33 23.94
CA ALA A 31 -30.87 30.57 23.45
C ALA A 31 -30.24 31.80 24.11
N ASN A 32 -29.01 31.64 24.58
CA ASN A 32 -28.23 32.69 25.28
C ASN A 32 -28.91 33.31 26.49
N SER A 33 -29.75 32.57 27.21
CA SER A 33 -30.49 33.04 28.35
C SER A 33 -30.76 31.89 29.34
N ASP A 34 -30.83 32.20 30.64
CA ASP A 34 -31.24 31.25 31.66
C ASP A 34 -32.78 31.13 31.80
N LEU A 35 -33.52 31.82 30.89
CA LEU A 35 -34.98 31.77 30.90
C LEU A 35 -35.45 30.39 30.42
N LEU A 36 -36.25 29.71 31.23
CA LEU A 36 -36.89 28.47 30.83
C LEU A 36 -37.84 28.74 29.65
N ARG A 37 -37.71 27.93 28.58
CA ARG A 37 -38.60 28.01 27.41
C ARG A 37 -40.08 27.88 27.78
N ALA A 38 -40.40 27.14 28.83
CA ALA A 38 -41.77 27.00 29.35
C ALA A 38 -42.40 28.36 29.74
N ASN A 39 -41.57 29.29 30.21
CA ASN A 39 -41.97 30.61 30.69
C ASN A 39 -42.09 31.69 29.61
N ILE A 40 -41.82 31.33 28.33
CA ILE A 40 -42.03 32.23 27.20
C ILE A 40 -43.54 32.34 26.99
N ALA A 41 -44.08 33.54 27.18
CA ALA A 41 -45.51 33.80 27.08
C ALA A 41 -45.98 33.80 25.61
N ASP A 42 -45.17 34.32 24.69
CA ASP A 42 -45.45 34.39 23.29
C ASP A 42 -45.34 33.03 22.58
N PRO A 43 -46.42 32.48 22.01
CA PRO A 43 -46.41 31.22 21.29
C PRO A 43 -45.50 31.19 20.07
N GLU A 44 -45.36 32.33 19.34
CA GLU A 44 -44.49 32.40 18.17
C GLU A 44 -43.02 32.38 18.56
N LEU A 45 -42.60 33.08 19.59
CA LEU A 45 -41.25 32.99 20.16
C LEU A 45 -40.96 31.58 20.64
N LYS A 46 -41.92 30.93 21.28
CA LYS A 46 -41.79 29.55 21.77
C LYS A 46 -41.59 28.54 20.61
N LYS A 47 -42.14 28.81 19.47
CA LYS A 47 -41.96 28.01 18.24
C LYS A 47 -40.59 28.19 17.64
N ILE A 48 -40.06 29.40 17.70
CA ILE A 48 -38.76 29.78 17.15
C ILE A 48 -37.61 29.13 17.93
N GLU A 49 -37.76 28.93 19.24
CA GLU A 49 -36.75 28.28 20.09
C GLU A 49 -36.59 26.77 19.86
N LYS A 50 -37.39 26.16 18.97
CA LYS A 50 -37.20 24.78 18.53
C LYS A 50 -36.10 24.68 17.51
N THR A 51 -35.27 23.64 17.64
CA THR A 51 -34.34 23.26 16.62
C THR A 51 -34.98 22.18 15.73
N GLU A 52 -35.11 22.46 14.46
CA GLU A 52 -35.71 21.55 13.50
C GLU A 52 -34.74 21.28 12.36
N HIS A 53 -34.46 20.02 12.12
CA HIS A 53 -33.70 19.60 10.95
C HIS A 53 -34.58 18.69 10.10
N LEU A 54 -34.75 19.06 8.84
CA LEU A 54 -35.50 18.30 7.86
C LEU A 54 -34.65 18.17 6.59
N ALA A 55 -34.35 16.95 6.19
CA ALA A 55 -33.64 16.68 4.95
C ALA A 55 -34.37 15.63 4.11
N TYR A 56 -34.47 15.90 2.85
CA TYR A 56 -34.96 14.97 1.83
C TYR A 56 -33.83 14.68 0.84
N SER A 57 -33.62 13.43 0.48
CA SER A 57 -32.77 13.07 -0.62
C SER A 57 -33.42 12.05 -1.55
N ALA A 58 -33.18 12.20 -2.83
CA ALA A 58 -33.54 11.28 -3.87
C ALA A 58 -32.29 10.86 -4.62
N ASP A 59 -31.95 9.60 -4.55
CA ASP A 59 -30.83 8.99 -5.27
C ASP A 59 -31.38 8.15 -6.41
N PHE A 60 -30.84 8.30 -7.60
CA PHE A 60 -31.18 7.48 -8.75
C PHE A 60 -29.94 7.00 -9.47
N GLY A 61 -30.07 5.85 -10.11
CA GLY A 61 -29.01 5.27 -10.90
C GLY A 61 -29.51 4.70 -12.20
N PHE A 62 -28.59 4.52 -13.13
CA PHE A 62 -28.81 3.82 -14.40
C PHE A 62 -27.53 3.06 -14.76
N SER A 63 -27.66 1.75 -14.98
CA SER A 63 -26.58 0.92 -15.48
C SER A 63 -27.17 -0.30 -16.21
N GLN A 64 -26.36 -0.98 -17.00
CA GLN A 64 -26.75 -2.21 -17.67
C GLN A 64 -26.07 -3.41 -17.01
N LYS A 65 -26.86 -4.41 -16.57
CA LYS A 65 -26.37 -5.58 -15.81
C LYS A 65 -25.62 -6.59 -16.65
N GLN A 66 -26.04 -6.79 -17.91
CA GLN A 66 -25.44 -7.80 -18.78
C GLN A 66 -24.96 -7.19 -20.09
N ALA A 67 -23.83 -7.70 -20.57
CA ALA A 67 -23.27 -7.25 -21.84
C ALA A 67 -24.18 -7.61 -23.01
N PRO A 68 -24.59 -6.66 -23.85
CA PRO A 68 -25.40 -6.92 -25.03
C PRO A 68 -24.59 -7.68 -26.06
N LYS A 69 -25.28 -8.43 -26.94
CA LYS A 69 -24.66 -9.17 -28.06
C LYS A 69 -24.06 -8.20 -29.11
N ASN A 70 -24.64 -7.03 -29.27
CA ASN A 70 -24.13 -6.02 -30.20
C ASN A 70 -22.85 -5.41 -29.64
N LYS A 71 -21.74 -5.51 -30.36
CA LYS A 71 -20.41 -5.00 -29.96
C LYS A 71 -20.41 -3.48 -29.72
N ILE A 72 -21.15 -2.71 -30.53
CA ILE A 72 -21.22 -1.25 -30.36
C ILE A 72 -21.86 -0.92 -29.01
N LEU A 73 -22.99 -1.53 -28.70
CA LEU A 73 -23.67 -1.33 -27.40
C LEU A 73 -22.83 -1.85 -26.23
N GLN A 74 -22.06 -2.92 -26.45
CA GLN A 74 -21.15 -3.48 -25.45
C GLN A 74 -20.00 -2.53 -25.09
N TYR A 75 -19.48 -1.77 -26.04
CA TYR A 75 -18.39 -0.83 -25.80
C TYR A 75 -18.83 0.60 -25.52
N THR A 76 -20.13 0.91 -25.66
CA THR A 76 -20.71 2.23 -25.38
C THR A 76 -21.64 2.18 -24.16
N VAL A 77 -22.88 1.78 -24.34
CA VAL A 77 -23.93 1.86 -23.30
C VAL A 77 -23.65 0.95 -22.11
N TYR A 78 -23.21 -0.28 -22.33
CA TYR A 78 -22.90 -1.23 -21.26
C TYR A 78 -21.75 -0.76 -20.35
N ARG A 79 -20.84 0.05 -20.88
CA ARG A 79 -19.70 0.60 -20.17
C ARG A 79 -20.01 1.94 -19.48
N THR A 80 -21.24 2.44 -19.66
CA THR A 80 -21.66 3.72 -19.12
C THR A 80 -22.62 3.50 -17.95
N SER A 81 -22.41 4.24 -16.87
CA SER A 81 -23.34 4.33 -15.75
C SER A 81 -23.62 5.79 -15.42
N LEU A 82 -24.86 6.07 -15.06
CA LEU A 82 -25.31 7.37 -14.61
C LEU A 82 -25.82 7.23 -13.18
N SER A 83 -25.44 8.13 -12.31
CA SER A 83 -26.01 8.27 -10.97
C SER A 83 -26.32 9.73 -10.70
N GLY A 84 -27.34 9.96 -9.91
CA GLY A 84 -27.70 11.32 -9.52
C GLY A 84 -28.30 11.34 -8.12
N ARG A 85 -28.14 12.48 -7.47
CA ARG A 85 -28.69 12.78 -6.16
C ARG A 85 -29.23 14.19 -6.14
N ILE A 86 -30.42 14.33 -5.62
CA ILE A 86 -31.06 15.61 -5.31
C ILE A 86 -31.23 15.63 -3.80
N GLU A 87 -30.80 16.70 -3.17
CA GLU A 87 -30.90 16.87 -1.73
C GLU A 87 -31.45 18.24 -1.40
N SER A 88 -32.46 18.28 -0.53
CA SER A 88 -33.02 19.52 0.02
C SER A 88 -32.96 19.39 1.52
N SER A 89 -32.27 20.32 2.20
CA SER A 89 -32.21 20.36 3.64
C SER A 89 -32.70 21.72 4.16
N TYR A 90 -33.38 21.66 5.28
CA TYR A 90 -33.85 22.79 6.06
C TYR A 90 -33.39 22.59 7.49
N ASN A 91 -32.63 23.55 8.00
CA ASN A 91 -32.15 23.57 9.36
C ASN A 91 -32.60 24.88 10.01
N ASN A 92 -33.41 24.74 11.04
CA ASN A 92 -33.96 25.86 11.80
C ASN A 92 -33.44 25.79 13.22
N THR A 93 -32.76 26.84 13.64
CA THR A 93 -32.30 27.02 15.03
C THR A 93 -32.89 28.30 15.59
N SER A 94 -32.73 28.52 16.88
CA SER A 94 -33.21 29.78 17.53
C SER A 94 -32.58 31.04 16.90
N THR A 95 -31.36 30.93 16.34
CA THR A 95 -30.57 32.08 15.86
C THR A 95 -30.48 32.18 14.35
N ALA A 96 -30.76 31.08 13.64
CA ALA A 96 -30.58 31.04 12.19
C ALA A 96 -31.53 30.06 11.50
N VAL A 97 -31.77 30.30 10.23
CA VAL A 97 -32.43 29.37 9.30
C VAL A 97 -31.54 29.16 8.12
N ASP A 98 -31.18 27.91 7.88
CA ASP A 98 -30.35 27.50 6.74
C ASP A 98 -31.16 26.56 5.84
N THR A 99 -31.17 26.85 4.54
CA THR A 99 -31.69 25.96 3.53
C THR A 99 -30.63 25.65 2.51
N ILE A 100 -30.54 24.40 2.10
CA ILE A 100 -29.60 23.96 1.05
C ILE A 100 -30.39 23.19 0.03
N LEU A 101 -30.19 23.55 -1.25
CA LEU A 101 -30.66 22.77 -2.37
C LEU A 101 -29.43 22.31 -3.16
N ALA A 102 -29.19 21.01 -3.18
CA ALA A 102 -28.03 20.44 -3.83
C ALA A 102 -28.43 19.41 -4.91
N TYR A 103 -27.77 19.49 -6.04
CA TYR A 103 -27.91 18.54 -7.14
C TYR A 103 -26.52 17.96 -7.46
N ARG A 104 -26.46 16.65 -7.63
CA ARG A 104 -25.25 15.98 -8.09
C ARG A 104 -25.62 14.94 -9.14
N GLY A 105 -24.96 14.99 -10.27
CA GLY A 105 -25.07 13.98 -11.33
C GLY A 105 -23.69 13.50 -11.71
N THR A 106 -23.50 12.20 -11.84
CA THR A 106 -22.23 11.59 -12.23
C THR A 106 -22.46 10.62 -13.38
N LEU A 107 -21.78 10.86 -14.49
CA LEU A 107 -21.71 9.99 -15.64
C LEU A 107 -20.35 9.31 -15.64
N ASN A 108 -20.32 7.99 -15.59
CA ASN A 108 -19.09 7.20 -15.62
C ASN A 108 -19.06 6.36 -16.89
N TYR A 109 -17.92 6.32 -17.53
CA TYR A 109 -17.61 5.42 -18.64
C TYR A 109 -16.35 4.63 -18.30
N ASN A 110 -16.40 3.28 -18.38
CA ASN A 110 -15.31 2.41 -18.05
C ASN A 110 -15.04 1.41 -19.18
N LEU A 111 -13.97 1.60 -19.90
CA LEU A 111 -13.47 0.68 -20.92
C LEU A 111 -12.34 -0.15 -20.33
N ASN A 112 -12.50 -1.48 -20.38
CA ASN A 112 -11.46 -2.44 -20.04
C ASN A 112 -11.29 -3.41 -21.22
N VAL A 113 -10.11 -3.40 -21.82
CA VAL A 113 -9.75 -4.25 -22.95
C VAL A 113 -8.58 -5.14 -22.53
N PRO A 114 -8.74 -6.46 -22.50
CA PRO A 114 -7.64 -7.36 -22.16
C PRO A 114 -6.44 -7.15 -23.09
N ALA A 115 -5.25 -7.02 -22.50
CA ALA A 115 -4.01 -6.79 -23.24
C ALA A 115 -3.74 -7.86 -24.31
N GLU A 116 -4.21 -9.08 -24.09
CA GLU A 116 -4.07 -10.19 -25.03
C GLU A 116 -4.74 -9.94 -26.38
N LYS A 117 -5.85 -9.16 -26.39
CA LYS A 117 -6.62 -8.84 -27.60
C LYS A 117 -6.06 -7.65 -28.36
N THR A 118 -5.22 -6.84 -27.73
CA THR A 118 -4.71 -5.58 -28.28
C THR A 118 -3.19 -5.56 -28.35
N SER A 119 -2.56 -6.73 -28.34
CA SER A 119 -1.11 -6.85 -28.42
C SER A 119 -0.68 -7.84 -29.49
N PHE A 120 0.48 -7.61 -30.05
CA PHE A 120 1.17 -8.56 -30.91
C PHE A 120 2.54 -8.94 -30.34
N LYS A 121 2.99 -10.14 -30.63
CA LYS A 121 4.30 -10.64 -30.17
C LYS A 121 5.42 -9.99 -30.99
N LEU A 122 6.35 -9.32 -30.30
CA LEU A 122 7.58 -8.80 -30.92
C LEU A 122 8.69 -9.84 -30.92
N PHE A 123 8.93 -10.48 -29.75
CA PHE A 123 9.95 -11.52 -29.55
C PHE A 123 9.40 -12.55 -28.55
N LYS A 124 10.17 -13.63 -28.32
CA LYS A 124 9.77 -14.80 -27.50
C LYS A 124 8.75 -14.52 -26.36
N ASN A 125 9.01 -13.53 -25.51
CA ASN A 125 8.18 -13.23 -24.33
C ASN A 125 7.63 -11.78 -24.31
N TYR A 126 8.00 -10.95 -25.30
CA TYR A 126 7.59 -9.56 -25.36
C TYR A 126 6.37 -9.37 -26.25
N ARG A 127 5.34 -8.76 -25.68
CA ARG A 127 4.15 -8.32 -26.41
C ARG A 127 4.11 -6.80 -26.38
N LEU A 128 3.91 -6.17 -27.53
CA LEU A 128 3.63 -4.75 -27.65
C LEU A 128 2.13 -4.54 -27.77
N SER A 129 1.56 -3.80 -26.84
CA SER A 129 0.15 -3.40 -26.89
C SER A 129 0.01 -2.09 -27.67
N TYR A 130 -0.84 -2.09 -28.68
CA TYR A 130 -1.12 -0.93 -29.52
C TYR A 130 -2.33 -0.11 -29.04
N PHE A 131 -3.00 -0.57 -27.97
CA PHE A 131 -4.19 0.09 -27.43
C PHE A 131 -4.17 0.06 -25.89
N PRO A 132 -4.66 1.12 -25.22
CA PRO A 132 -4.76 1.15 -23.77
C PRO A 132 -5.61 0.01 -23.21
N ASN A 133 -5.17 -0.54 -22.07
CA ASN A 133 -5.86 -1.63 -21.38
C ASN A 133 -7.12 -1.14 -20.68
N THR A 134 -7.02 0.01 -20.02
CA THR A 134 -8.15 0.62 -19.33
C THR A 134 -8.24 2.10 -19.67
N PHE A 135 -9.45 2.54 -19.90
CA PHE A 135 -9.79 3.94 -19.95
C PHE A 135 -11.06 4.17 -19.15
N SER A 136 -11.00 5.06 -18.17
CA SER A 136 -12.17 5.49 -17.41
C SER A 136 -12.33 7.00 -17.49
N ASN A 137 -13.56 7.42 -17.66
CA ASN A 137 -13.98 8.82 -17.64
C ASN A 137 -15.12 8.97 -16.66
N SER A 138 -15.04 9.97 -15.78
CA SER A 138 -16.11 10.34 -14.86
C SER A 138 -16.37 11.83 -15.01
N VAL A 139 -17.60 12.19 -15.33
CA VAL A 139 -18.06 13.57 -15.39
C VAL A 139 -19.08 13.80 -14.28
N THR A 140 -18.76 14.64 -13.33
CA THR A 140 -19.61 14.98 -12.19
C THR A 140 -20.05 16.42 -12.29
N PHE A 141 -21.34 16.64 -12.40
CA PHE A 141 -22.00 17.93 -12.20
C PHE A 141 -22.39 18.06 -10.73
N SER A 142 -22.12 19.20 -10.12
CA SER A 142 -22.55 19.51 -8.75
C SER A 142 -23.02 20.95 -8.66
N SER A 143 -24.21 21.15 -8.10
CA SER A 143 -24.75 22.46 -7.76
C SER A 143 -25.14 22.46 -6.30
N ASN A 144 -24.77 23.51 -5.58
CA ASN A 144 -25.15 23.72 -4.19
C ASN A 144 -25.58 25.17 -4.02
N GLU A 145 -26.81 25.37 -3.57
CA GLU A 145 -27.45 26.66 -3.41
C GLU A 145 -27.84 26.86 -1.93
N PRO A 146 -26.87 27.25 -1.07
CA PRO A 146 -27.14 27.52 0.33
C PRO A 146 -27.80 28.91 0.48
N LYS A 147 -28.83 28.99 1.31
CA LYS A 147 -29.44 30.25 1.74
C LYS A 147 -29.50 30.26 3.25
N SER A 148 -28.94 31.27 3.85
CA SER A 148 -28.88 31.42 5.31
C SER A 148 -29.44 32.79 5.72
N TRP A 149 -30.24 32.78 6.74
CA TRP A 149 -30.78 33.97 7.38
C TRP A 149 -30.48 33.95 8.87
N ASP A 150 -29.88 35.02 9.37
CA ASP A 150 -29.70 35.24 10.79
C ASP A 150 -30.96 35.85 11.39
N ARG A 151 -31.30 35.37 12.56
CA ARG A 151 -32.47 35.78 13.32
C ARG A 151 -32.04 36.71 14.46
N LEU A 152 -32.39 37.97 14.34
CA LEU A 152 -32.13 38.95 15.40
C LEU A 152 -33.47 39.18 16.16
N THR A 153 -33.53 38.74 17.41
CA THR A 153 -34.67 38.92 18.29
C THR A 153 -34.42 40.17 19.11
N THR A 154 -35.14 41.24 18.82
CA THR A 154 -35.20 42.41 19.69
C THR A 154 -36.38 42.24 20.64
N VAL A 155 -36.52 43.14 21.64
CA VAL A 155 -37.57 43.05 22.68
C VAL A 155 -38.96 43.00 22.08
N ASP A 156 -39.18 43.71 20.95
CA ASP A 156 -40.49 43.90 20.36
C ASP A 156 -40.62 43.41 18.90
N SER A 157 -39.57 42.90 18.28
CA SER A 157 -39.63 42.47 16.90
C SER A 157 -38.63 41.37 16.53
N LEU A 158 -39.02 40.54 15.58
CA LEU A 158 -38.17 39.54 14.91
C LEU A 158 -37.67 40.11 13.60
N VAL A 159 -36.37 40.33 13.48
CA VAL A 159 -35.73 40.82 12.26
C VAL A 159 -34.94 39.69 11.61
N TRP A 160 -35.15 39.52 10.29
CA TRP A 160 -34.44 38.56 9.48
C TRP A 160 -33.33 39.27 8.68
N ASN A 161 -32.12 38.86 8.87
CA ASN A 161 -30.97 39.35 8.14
C ASN A 161 -30.46 38.25 7.22
N LYS A 162 -30.45 38.46 5.93
CA LYS A 162 -29.82 37.52 5.01
C LYS A 162 -28.34 37.57 5.17
N ARG A 163 -27.72 36.40 5.46
CA ARG A 163 -26.27 36.28 5.57
C ARG A 163 -25.66 36.48 4.18
N SER A 164 -24.80 37.49 4.03
CA SER A 164 -24.15 37.84 2.77
C SER A 164 -23.08 36.87 2.27
N GLN A 165 -22.64 35.95 3.15
CA GLN A 165 -21.55 35.01 2.86
C GLN A 165 -21.99 33.69 2.22
N THR A 166 -23.27 33.48 1.93
CA THR A 166 -23.73 32.29 1.21
C THR A 166 -23.41 32.41 -0.27
N THR A 167 -22.53 31.55 -0.75
CA THR A 167 -22.11 31.56 -2.15
C THR A 167 -22.63 30.31 -2.85
N ASP A 168 -23.44 30.52 -3.89
CA ASP A 168 -23.83 29.44 -4.78
C ASP A 168 -22.58 28.83 -5.44
N THR A 169 -22.58 27.53 -5.60
CA THR A 169 -21.53 26.83 -6.34
C THR A 169 -22.13 25.94 -7.40
N ARG A 170 -21.63 26.03 -8.62
CA ARG A 170 -22.00 25.14 -9.72
C ARG A 170 -20.74 24.71 -10.44
N THR A 171 -20.43 23.43 -10.34
CA THR A 171 -19.17 22.92 -10.87
C THR A 171 -19.39 21.70 -11.74
N ILE A 172 -18.54 21.57 -12.76
CA ILE A 172 -18.31 20.32 -13.48
C ILE A 172 -16.89 19.86 -13.16
N THR A 173 -16.77 18.63 -12.71
CA THR A 173 -15.49 17.95 -12.51
C THR A 173 -15.40 16.79 -13.48
N THR A 174 -14.30 16.71 -14.25
CA THR A 174 -14.00 15.55 -15.08
C THR A 174 -12.79 14.83 -14.54
N ASP A 175 -12.84 13.51 -14.49
CA ASP A 175 -11.73 12.64 -14.09
C ASP A 175 -11.51 11.58 -15.17
N ASN A 176 -10.37 11.67 -15.85
CA ASN A 176 -10.00 10.77 -16.94
C ASN A 176 -8.79 9.96 -16.48
N ASN A 177 -8.89 8.63 -16.53
CA ASN A 177 -7.79 7.73 -16.19
C ASN A 177 -7.51 6.81 -17.36
N LEU A 178 -6.24 6.67 -17.70
CA LEU A 178 -5.72 5.80 -18.75
C LEU A 178 -4.65 4.90 -18.14
N SER A 179 -4.72 3.60 -18.42
CA SER A 179 -3.61 2.68 -18.13
C SER A 179 -3.31 1.88 -19.41
N TRP A 180 -2.04 1.83 -19.75
CA TRP A 180 -1.56 1.22 -20.98
C TRP A 180 -0.31 0.38 -20.70
N SER A 181 -0.45 -0.93 -20.79
CA SER A 181 0.68 -1.87 -20.74
C SER A 181 1.36 -1.89 -22.12
N LEU A 182 2.25 -0.94 -22.34
CA LEU A 182 2.99 -0.80 -23.62
C LEU A 182 3.75 -2.07 -23.97
N LEU A 183 4.46 -2.61 -22.99
CA LEU A 183 5.14 -3.91 -23.05
C LEU A 183 4.71 -4.75 -21.85
N SER A 184 5.01 -6.03 -21.83
CA SER A 184 4.76 -6.89 -20.66
C SER A 184 5.29 -6.29 -19.36
N ASP A 185 6.41 -5.58 -19.45
CA ASP A 185 7.18 -5.08 -18.31
C ASP A 185 7.10 -3.55 -18.17
N LEU A 186 6.43 -2.87 -19.10
CA LEU A 186 6.35 -1.40 -19.17
C LEU A 186 4.90 -0.94 -19.20
N THR A 187 4.47 -0.24 -18.17
CA THR A 187 3.12 0.31 -18.05
C THR A 187 3.17 1.82 -17.96
N ALA A 188 2.41 2.48 -18.82
CA ALA A 188 2.14 3.91 -18.76
C ALA A 188 0.77 4.19 -18.14
N THR A 189 0.68 5.21 -17.31
CA THR A 189 -0.57 5.68 -16.70
C THR A 189 -0.70 7.18 -16.91
N ALA A 190 -1.92 7.64 -17.17
CA ALA A 190 -2.22 9.05 -17.25
C ALA A 190 -3.56 9.31 -16.55
N ARG A 191 -3.59 10.31 -15.69
CA ARG A 191 -4.81 10.80 -15.08
C ARG A 191 -4.91 12.30 -15.31
N VAL A 192 -6.07 12.77 -15.73
CA VAL A 192 -6.36 14.18 -15.90
C VAL A 192 -7.68 14.49 -15.20
N ASN A 193 -7.59 15.34 -14.19
CA ASN A 193 -8.76 15.86 -13.48
C ASN A 193 -8.91 17.36 -13.78
N THR A 194 -10.12 17.79 -14.12
CA THR A 194 -10.43 19.21 -14.31
C THR A 194 -11.66 19.59 -13.51
N LYS A 195 -11.62 20.77 -12.91
CA LYS A 195 -12.78 21.38 -12.25
C LYS A 195 -13.08 22.72 -12.89
N ARG A 196 -14.32 22.93 -13.24
CA ARG A 196 -14.82 24.16 -13.86
C ARG A 196 -15.96 24.76 -13.05
N ASP A 197 -15.93 26.05 -12.90
CA ASP A 197 -16.99 26.83 -12.25
C ASP A 197 -17.96 27.35 -13.32
N LEU A 198 -19.19 26.87 -13.31
CA LEU A 198 -20.23 27.22 -14.28
C LEU A 198 -20.87 28.59 -14.01
N LEU A 199 -20.68 29.16 -12.83
CA LEU A 199 -21.13 30.53 -12.53
C LEU A 199 -20.26 31.55 -13.24
N GLN A 200 -19.02 31.19 -13.57
CA GLN A 200 -18.12 31.98 -14.40
C GLN A 200 -18.24 31.52 -15.85
N LYS A 201 -18.74 32.42 -16.70
CA LYS A 201 -19.04 32.11 -18.11
C LYS A 201 -17.74 31.90 -18.91
N ASP A 202 -17.66 30.79 -19.57
CA ASP A 202 -16.67 30.44 -20.60
C ASP A 202 -17.35 29.56 -21.62
N TYR A 203 -17.29 29.93 -22.90
CA TYR A 203 -18.11 29.33 -23.94
C TYR A 203 -17.28 28.51 -24.91
N LEU A 204 -17.75 27.30 -25.20
CA LEU A 204 -17.30 26.46 -26.28
C LEU A 204 -18.49 26.18 -27.20
N TYR A 205 -18.47 26.68 -28.45
CA TYR A 205 -19.57 26.54 -29.40
C TYR A 205 -20.94 26.92 -28.78
N ASP A 206 -21.04 28.10 -28.20
CA ASP A 206 -22.25 28.66 -27.54
C ASP A 206 -22.72 27.92 -26.27
N ILE A 207 -22.03 26.82 -25.88
CA ILE A 207 -22.31 26.11 -24.64
C ILE A 207 -21.45 26.71 -23.54
N ASN A 208 -22.06 27.15 -22.44
CA ASN A 208 -21.30 27.57 -21.26
C ASN A 208 -20.68 26.33 -20.56
N ILE A 209 -19.40 26.12 -20.77
CA ILE A 209 -18.62 25.05 -20.15
C ILE A 209 -18.02 25.45 -18.79
N GLY A 210 -18.25 26.72 -18.40
CA GLY A 210 -17.66 27.27 -17.17
C GLY A 210 -16.16 27.49 -17.24
N LYS A 211 -15.65 28.36 -16.38
CA LYS A 211 -14.22 28.65 -16.30
C LYS A 211 -13.49 27.56 -15.54
N GLN A 212 -12.36 27.12 -16.08
CA GLN A 212 -11.49 26.16 -15.39
C GLN A 212 -10.87 26.81 -14.14
N THR A 213 -11.12 26.21 -12.99
CA THR A 213 -10.58 26.66 -11.69
C THR A 213 -9.43 25.79 -11.22
N GLU A 214 -9.43 24.52 -11.61
CA GLU A 214 -8.41 23.56 -11.23
C GLU A 214 -8.15 22.57 -12.37
N TYR A 215 -6.88 22.26 -12.58
CA TYR A 215 -6.41 21.22 -13.48
C TYR A 215 -5.34 20.41 -12.76
N VAL A 216 -5.51 19.11 -12.71
CA VAL A 216 -4.52 18.18 -12.14
C VAL A 216 -4.20 17.12 -13.19
N GLN A 217 -2.92 16.95 -13.44
CA GLN A 217 -2.41 15.91 -14.34
C GLN A 217 -1.42 15.03 -13.59
N ASP A 218 -1.64 13.73 -13.61
CA ASP A 218 -0.72 12.73 -13.10
C ASP A 218 -0.29 11.83 -14.28
N LEU A 219 0.99 11.78 -14.53
CA LEU A 219 1.60 10.89 -15.54
C LEU A 219 2.52 9.92 -14.82
N GLY A 220 2.48 8.66 -15.24
CA GLY A 220 3.32 7.62 -14.66
C GLY A 220 3.86 6.66 -15.72
N LEU A 221 5.09 6.23 -15.54
CA LEU A 221 5.73 5.19 -16.32
C LEU A 221 6.38 4.20 -15.34
N ASN A 222 5.96 2.95 -15.36
CA ASN A 222 6.48 1.90 -14.50
C ASN A 222 7.14 0.83 -15.36
N TYR A 223 8.38 0.52 -15.05
CA TYR A 223 9.17 -0.50 -15.71
C TYR A 223 9.64 -1.54 -14.71
N SER A 224 9.26 -2.80 -14.92
CA SER A 224 9.56 -3.92 -14.04
C SER A 224 9.93 -5.16 -14.86
N PRO A 225 11.15 -5.20 -15.42
CA PRO A 225 11.59 -6.29 -16.27
C PRO A 225 11.80 -7.58 -15.48
N ASN A 226 11.39 -8.69 -16.08
CA ASN A 226 11.51 -10.02 -15.50
C ASN A 226 12.57 -10.86 -16.26
N TYR A 227 13.80 -10.34 -16.36
CA TYR A 227 14.87 -11.01 -17.11
C TYR A 227 15.47 -12.21 -16.38
N LEU A 228 15.75 -12.04 -15.08
CA LEU A 228 16.36 -13.05 -14.23
C LEU A 228 15.78 -12.97 -12.81
N PRO A 229 14.49 -13.31 -12.63
CA PRO A 229 13.77 -13.08 -11.36
C PRO A 229 14.37 -13.82 -10.17
N GLN A 230 15.13 -14.87 -10.42
CA GLN A 230 15.82 -15.62 -9.37
C GLN A 230 17.12 -14.98 -8.92
N VAL A 231 17.68 -14.05 -9.68
CA VAL A 231 19.00 -13.45 -9.45
C VAL A 231 18.87 -11.99 -9.02
N PHE A 232 18.09 -11.22 -9.76
CA PHE A 232 17.84 -9.84 -9.40
C PHE A 232 16.42 -9.42 -9.78
N ASN A 233 15.86 -8.52 -8.99
CA ASN A 233 14.63 -7.83 -9.27
C ASN A 233 14.93 -6.34 -9.42
N PHE A 234 14.54 -5.77 -10.54
CA PHE A 234 14.68 -4.35 -10.82
C PHE A 234 13.29 -3.75 -11.05
N THR A 235 13.02 -2.62 -10.41
CA THR A 235 11.84 -1.82 -10.69
C THR A 235 12.23 -0.36 -10.83
N SER A 236 11.69 0.31 -11.84
CA SER A 236 11.87 1.74 -12.04
C SER A 236 10.52 2.38 -12.28
N SER A 237 10.28 3.53 -11.66
CA SER A 237 9.09 4.34 -11.90
C SER A 237 9.46 5.81 -12.06
N VAL A 238 8.81 6.44 -13.01
CA VAL A 238 8.85 7.88 -13.20
C VAL A 238 7.42 8.38 -13.11
N SER A 239 7.16 9.35 -12.26
CA SER A 239 5.85 10.00 -12.17
C SER A 239 6.01 11.51 -12.17
N ALA A 240 5.06 12.19 -12.80
CA ALA A 240 4.97 13.64 -12.80
C ALA A 240 3.54 14.04 -12.47
N ARG A 241 3.37 14.83 -11.44
CA ARG A 241 2.10 15.44 -11.06
C ARG A 241 2.18 16.94 -11.27
N TYR A 242 1.25 17.45 -12.03
CA TYR A 242 1.08 18.88 -12.26
C TYR A 242 -0.28 19.33 -11.74
N THR A 243 -0.30 20.45 -11.04
CA THR A 243 -1.53 21.10 -10.57
C THR A 243 -1.52 22.55 -10.99
N ASP A 244 -2.58 22.99 -11.61
CA ASP A 244 -2.82 24.38 -12.02
C ASP A 244 -4.14 24.86 -11.36
N THR A 245 -4.03 25.87 -10.53
CA THR A 245 -5.17 26.47 -9.84
C THR A 245 -5.35 27.90 -10.33
N GLN A 246 -6.51 28.22 -10.86
CA GLN A 246 -6.84 29.58 -11.30
C GLN A 246 -7.64 30.29 -10.23
N ARG A 247 -7.18 31.47 -9.87
CA ARG A 247 -7.84 32.31 -8.88
C ARG A 247 -8.13 33.69 -9.47
N LYS A 248 -9.21 34.28 -9.03
CA LYS A 248 -9.58 35.66 -9.32
C LYS A 248 -8.88 36.56 -8.33
N TYR A 249 -8.12 37.55 -8.84
CA TYR A 249 -7.50 38.60 -8.06
C TYR A 249 -8.11 39.93 -8.48
N THR A 250 -8.59 40.70 -7.51
CA THR A 250 -9.07 42.07 -7.76
C THR A 250 -7.91 43.02 -7.51
N GLN A 251 -7.46 43.70 -8.55
CA GLN A 251 -6.49 44.78 -8.47
C GLN A 251 -7.20 46.13 -8.62
N TYR A 252 -6.76 47.11 -7.83
CA TYR A 252 -7.24 48.48 -7.98
C TYR A 252 -6.26 49.25 -8.86
N VAL A 253 -6.68 49.53 -10.09
CA VAL A 253 -5.93 50.35 -11.05
C VAL A 253 -6.69 51.66 -11.17
N GLU A 254 -6.05 52.80 -10.89
CA GLU A 254 -6.64 54.12 -10.89
C GLU A 254 -7.99 54.21 -10.14
N SER A 255 -8.06 53.58 -8.97
CA SER A 255 -9.25 53.44 -8.10
C SER A 255 -10.41 52.62 -8.70
N GLN A 256 -10.21 51.94 -9.82
CA GLN A 256 -11.16 50.97 -10.38
C GLN A 256 -10.73 49.53 -10.02
N ALA A 257 -11.70 48.76 -9.56
CA ALA A 257 -11.49 47.36 -9.29
C ALA A 257 -11.44 46.58 -10.62
N VAL A 258 -10.25 46.08 -10.98
CA VAL A 258 -10.04 45.22 -12.17
C VAL A 258 -9.79 43.79 -11.72
N ASP A 259 -10.70 42.92 -12.17
CA ASP A 259 -10.57 41.48 -11.89
C ASP A 259 -9.61 40.82 -12.88
N THR A 260 -8.51 40.31 -12.38
CA THR A 260 -7.55 39.53 -13.17
C THR A 260 -7.55 38.07 -12.70
N TYR A 261 -7.39 37.15 -13.64
CA TYR A 261 -7.23 35.73 -13.31
C TYR A 261 -5.77 35.35 -13.40
N GLN A 262 -5.27 34.80 -12.31
CA GLN A 262 -3.89 34.35 -12.21
C GLN A 262 -3.87 32.85 -11.93
N ARG A 263 -2.80 32.20 -12.34
CA ARG A 263 -2.57 30.77 -12.19
C ARG A 263 -1.44 30.50 -11.23
N ASP A 264 -1.67 29.58 -10.32
CA ASP A 264 -0.64 29.03 -9.46
C ASP A 264 -0.35 27.62 -9.96
N GLY A 265 0.87 27.40 -10.42
CA GLY A 265 1.33 26.11 -10.96
C GLY A 265 2.26 25.40 -10.02
N ASN A 266 1.99 24.13 -9.77
CA ASN A 266 2.87 23.26 -9.00
C ASN A 266 3.16 22.01 -9.82
N THR A 267 4.44 21.66 -9.90
CA THR A 267 4.87 20.40 -10.51
C THR A 267 5.72 19.62 -9.53
N ASN A 268 5.43 18.33 -9.44
CA ASN A 268 6.21 17.37 -8.68
C ASN A 268 6.54 16.16 -9.56
N ARG A 269 7.83 15.97 -9.84
CA ARG A 269 8.33 14.78 -10.55
C ARG A 269 9.06 13.88 -9.56
N SER A 270 8.75 12.61 -9.57
CA SER A 270 9.45 11.58 -8.78
C SER A 270 10.02 10.51 -9.71
N ILE A 271 11.29 10.21 -9.53
CA ILE A 271 11.97 9.07 -10.17
C ILE A 271 12.36 8.12 -9.04
N ARG A 272 11.97 6.86 -9.15
CA ARG A 272 12.33 5.81 -8.20
C ARG A 272 12.93 4.64 -8.95
N MET A 273 14.01 4.11 -8.42
CA MET A 273 14.68 2.91 -8.93
C MET A 273 14.98 2.01 -7.74
N ASN A 274 14.56 0.74 -7.83
CA ASN A 274 14.85 -0.25 -6.81
C ASN A 274 15.52 -1.44 -7.48
N LEU A 275 16.61 -1.90 -6.89
CA LEU A 275 17.33 -3.09 -7.29
C LEU A 275 17.45 -4.01 -6.07
N THR A 276 17.10 -5.26 -6.24
CA THR A 276 17.31 -6.31 -5.24
C THR A 276 18.11 -7.44 -5.87
N LEU A 277 19.30 -7.70 -5.32
CA LEU A 277 20.11 -8.86 -5.67
C LEU A 277 19.78 -9.99 -4.71
N MET A 278 19.33 -11.13 -5.25
CA MET A 278 18.96 -12.32 -4.48
C MET A 278 20.21 -13.19 -4.26
N ASN A 279 20.88 -12.98 -3.15
CA ASN A 279 22.16 -13.61 -2.86
C ASN A 279 22.09 -15.14 -2.75
N SER A 280 21.07 -15.67 -2.07
CA SER A 280 20.89 -17.12 -1.90
C SER A 280 20.74 -17.88 -3.23
N SER A 281 20.08 -17.28 -4.20
CA SER A 281 19.86 -17.84 -5.54
C SER A 281 21.12 -17.81 -6.40
N LEU A 282 21.90 -16.73 -6.32
CA LEU A 282 23.20 -16.63 -7.00
C LEU A 282 24.18 -17.68 -6.50
N LEU A 283 24.28 -17.83 -5.17
CA LEU A 283 25.21 -18.76 -4.55
C LEU A 283 24.83 -20.22 -4.77
N SER A 284 23.53 -20.55 -4.70
CA SER A 284 23.06 -21.92 -5.00
C SER A 284 23.34 -22.30 -6.45
N THR A 285 23.11 -21.40 -7.41
CA THR A 285 23.42 -21.63 -8.82
C THR A 285 24.91 -21.79 -9.07
N TRP A 286 25.72 -21.00 -8.40
CA TRP A 286 27.19 -21.09 -8.48
C TRP A 286 27.74 -22.35 -7.81
N ALA A 287 27.22 -22.72 -6.63
CA ALA A 287 27.58 -23.95 -5.93
C ALA A 287 27.22 -25.21 -6.74
N MET A 288 26.05 -25.23 -7.42
CA MET A 288 25.71 -26.32 -8.33
C MET A 288 26.67 -26.41 -9.52
N LYS A 289 27.05 -25.30 -10.11
CA LYS A 289 28.06 -25.27 -11.20
C LYS A 289 29.45 -25.73 -10.75
N MET A 290 29.83 -25.46 -9.51
CA MET A 290 31.11 -25.94 -8.94
C MET A 290 31.05 -27.44 -8.69
N LYS A 291 29.96 -27.98 -8.13
CA LYS A 291 29.77 -29.43 -7.96
C LYS A 291 29.79 -30.18 -9.28
N SER A 292 29.22 -29.63 -10.36
CA SER A 292 29.23 -30.25 -11.67
C SER A 292 30.62 -30.25 -12.37
N LYS A 293 31.57 -29.46 -11.88
CA LYS A 293 32.94 -29.40 -12.42
C LYS A 293 33.94 -30.26 -11.63
N GLN A 294 33.52 -30.93 -10.55
CA GLN A 294 34.38 -31.93 -9.90
C GLN A 294 34.43 -33.14 -10.83
N PRO A 295 35.63 -33.63 -11.17
CA PRO A 295 35.77 -34.88 -11.92
C PRO A 295 35.14 -36.02 -11.13
N PRO A 296 34.40 -36.93 -11.76
CA PRO A 296 33.89 -38.11 -11.02
C PRO A 296 35.05 -38.82 -10.38
N GLU A 297 34.91 -39.06 -9.07
CA GLU A 297 35.88 -39.90 -8.33
C GLU A 297 36.09 -41.18 -9.11
N SER A 298 37.37 -41.47 -9.41
CA SER A 298 37.80 -42.63 -10.14
C SER A 298 37.41 -43.92 -9.39
N VAL A 299 36.32 -44.51 -9.80
CA VAL A 299 36.03 -45.90 -9.47
C VAL A 299 36.99 -46.77 -10.28
N SER A 300 37.95 -47.43 -9.63
CA SER A 300 38.85 -48.35 -10.20
C SER A 300 38.14 -49.48 -10.98
N PRO A 301 38.60 -49.82 -12.17
CA PRO A 301 38.01 -50.92 -12.92
C PRO A 301 38.64 -52.25 -12.51
N LYS A 302 37.81 -53.21 -12.13
CA LYS A 302 38.20 -54.65 -12.20
C LYS A 302 37.57 -55.30 -13.39
N GLY A 303 38.39 -55.58 -14.36
CA GLY A 303 38.65 -56.84 -14.98
C GLY A 303 37.67 -57.43 -16.02
N LYS A 304 38.21 -57.55 -17.26
CA LYS A 304 38.14 -58.67 -18.22
C LYS A 304 36.82 -58.95 -18.93
N GLU A 305 36.78 -59.24 -20.15
CA GLU A 305 37.43 -59.76 -21.34
C GLU A 305 36.41 -59.84 -22.47
N ASP A 306 36.65 -59.32 -23.60
CA ASP A 306 37.08 -59.86 -24.90
C ASP A 306 35.98 -60.39 -25.90
N LYS A 307 36.23 -60.06 -27.18
CA LYS A 307 35.68 -60.56 -28.47
C LYS A 307 34.47 -59.79 -29.02
N GLY A 308 34.56 -59.10 -30.10
CA GLY A 308 35.20 -59.34 -31.35
C GLY A 308 34.23 -59.09 -32.47
N SER A 309 34.60 -58.22 -33.46
CA SER A 309 34.23 -58.33 -34.86
C SER A 309 32.97 -57.71 -35.45
N ALA A 310 33.25 -56.82 -36.34
CA ALA A 310 32.75 -56.60 -37.69
C ALA A 310 32.18 -55.21 -38.01
N LYS A 311 32.95 -54.48 -38.77
CA LYS A 311 32.64 -53.24 -39.49
C LYS A 311 31.49 -53.44 -40.48
N THR A 312 30.59 -52.49 -40.51
CA THR A 312 29.95 -52.07 -41.77
C THR A 312 29.76 -50.54 -41.67
N GLU A 313 30.42 -49.85 -42.60
CA GLU A 313 30.35 -48.40 -42.75
C GLU A 313 28.96 -48.01 -43.30
N MET A 314 28.19 -47.25 -42.48
CA MET A 314 27.03 -46.50 -42.95
C MET A 314 27.40 -45.04 -43.11
N THR A 315 27.02 -44.47 -44.22
CA THR A 315 27.26 -43.08 -44.64
C THR A 315 26.63 -42.06 -43.65
N GLU A 316 27.26 -40.92 -43.49
CA GLU A 316 26.91 -39.85 -42.55
C GLU A 316 25.47 -39.30 -42.72
N GLU A 317 24.87 -39.48 -43.87
CA GLU A 317 23.50 -39.02 -44.18
C GLU A 317 22.41 -39.93 -43.54
N ASP A 318 22.66 -41.21 -43.42
CA ASP A 318 21.76 -42.18 -42.80
C ASP A 318 21.78 -42.06 -41.25
N LYS A 319 22.92 -41.68 -40.67
CA LYS A 319 23.03 -41.40 -39.26
C LYS A 319 22.24 -40.14 -38.83
N LYS A 320 22.25 -39.09 -39.68
CA LYS A 320 21.49 -37.87 -39.40
C LYS A 320 19.96 -38.10 -39.48
N LYS A 321 19.48 -38.88 -40.40
CA LYS A 321 18.04 -39.22 -40.50
C LYS A 321 17.56 -40.11 -39.36
N GLN A 322 18.37 -41.03 -38.88
CA GLN A 322 18.02 -41.87 -37.71
C GLN A 322 18.05 -41.08 -36.39
N GLU A 323 18.96 -40.11 -36.29
CA GLU A 323 19.04 -39.26 -35.07
C GLU A 323 17.89 -38.25 -35.01
N GLU A 324 17.43 -37.72 -36.13
CA GLU A 324 16.26 -36.85 -36.21
C GLU A 324 14.94 -37.62 -35.94
N GLN A 325 14.81 -38.83 -36.44
CA GLN A 325 13.63 -39.67 -36.14
C GLN A 325 13.59 -40.11 -34.67
N LYS A 326 14.74 -40.45 -34.08
CA LYS A 326 14.80 -40.77 -32.63
C LYS A 326 14.48 -39.57 -31.76
N LYS A 327 14.95 -38.38 -32.10
CA LYS A 327 14.63 -37.15 -31.38
C LYS A 327 13.15 -36.74 -31.51
N GLN A 328 12.50 -37.04 -32.63
CA GLN A 328 11.06 -36.81 -32.79
C GLN A 328 10.21 -37.83 -32.02
N GLU A 329 10.65 -39.07 -31.92
CA GLU A 329 9.95 -40.12 -31.18
C GLU A 329 10.13 -39.96 -29.67
N GLU A 330 11.30 -39.56 -29.19
CA GLU A 330 11.54 -39.20 -27.79
C GLU A 330 10.69 -38.00 -27.37
N LYS A 331 10.64 -36.97 -28.20
CA LYS A 331 9.83 -35.78 -27.92
C LYS A 331 8.32 -36.07 -27.86
N LYS A 332 7.82 -36.99 -28.71
CA LYS A 332 6.44 -37.45 -28.65
C LYS A 332 6.12 -38.27 -27.39
N LYS A 333 7.06 -39.10 -26.94
CA LYS A 333 6.91 -39.88 -25.71
C LYS A 333 6.98 -38.98 -24.45
N GLU A 334 7.81 -37.95 -24.46
CA GLU A 334 7.91 -36.98 -23.39
C GLU A 334 6.63 -36.10 -23.26
N ASP A 335 6.06 -35.70 -24.42
CA ASP A 335 4.81 -34.93 -24.44
C ASP A 335 3.59 -35.78 -24.05
N GLU A 336 3.57 -37.07 -24.38
CA GLU A 336 2.53 -37.99 -23.92
C GLU A 336 2.65 -38.33 -22.43
N GLN A 337 3.86 -38.49 -21.92
CA GLN A 337 4.08 -38.68 -20.46
C GLN A 337 3.69 -37.45 -19.66
N LYS A 338 4.06 -36.25 -20.12
CA LYS A 338 3.64 -35.00 -19.46
C LYS A 338 2.12 -34.83 -19.44
N LYS A 339 1.44 -35.15 -20.54
CA LYS A 339 -0.04 -35.11 -20.57
C LYS A 339 -0.71 -36.14 -19.63
N GLN A 340 -0.12 -37.31 -19.48
CA GLN A 340 -0.62 -38.32 -18.56
C GLN A 340 -0.34 -37.95 -17.09
N GLU A 341 0.79 -37.27 -16.81
CA GLU A 341 1.12 -36.79 -15.48
C GLU A 341 0.25 -35.57 -15.08
N GLU A 342 -0.05 -34.67 -16.03
CA GLU A 342 -0.98 -33.55 -15.77
C GLU A 342 -2.41 -34.05 -15.53
N MET A 343 -2.91 -35.01 -16.32
CA MET A 343 -4.24 -35.58 -16.08
C MET A 343 -4.33 -36.34 -14.75
N LYS A 344 -3.26 -37.07 -14.35
CA LYS A 344 -3.23 -37.72 -13.02
C LYS A 344 -3.23 -36.71 -11.88
N LYS A 345 -2.47 -35.62 -12.00
CA LYS A 345 -2.45 -34.55 -10.99
C LYS A 345 -3.77 -33.81 -10.89
N GLU A 346 -4.47 -33.60 -12.01
CA GLU A 346 -5.80 -32.98 -12.03
C GLU A 346 -6.87 -33.90 -11.42
N GLU A 347 -6.76 -35.22 -11.64
CA GLU A 347 -7.67 -36.23 -11.05
C GLU A 347 -7.41 -36.40 -9.53
N GLU A 348 -6.15 -36.42 -9.10
CA GLU A 348 -5.77 -36.45 -7.68
C GLU A 348 -6.19 -35.17 -6.94
N GLN A 349 -6.08 -34.00 -7.56
CA GLN A 349 -6.58 -32.75 -6.96
C GLN A 349 -8.09 -32.75 -6.81
N LYS A 350 -8.84 -33.20 -7.81
CA LYS A 350 -10.30 -33.27 -7.72
C LYS A 350 -10.78 -34.26 -6.68
N LEU A 351 -10.12 -35.42 -6.56
CA LEU A 351 -10.44 -36.40 -5.50
C LEU A 351 -10.14 -35.84 -4.10
N SER A 352 -9.05 -35.12 -3.94
CA SER A 352 -8.69 -34.52 -2.64
C SER A 352 -9.64 -33.39 -2.23
N GLU A 353 -10.10 -32.57 -3.17
CA GLU A 353 -11.07 -31.51 -2.90
C GLU A 353 -12.44 -32.03 -2.52
N GLU A 354 -12.91 -33.13 -3.17
CA GLU A 354 -14.17 -33.76 -2.85
C GLU A 354 -14.12 -34.46 -1.47
N GLU A 355 -13.00 -35.06 -1.11
CA GLU A 355 -12.77 -35.65 0.22
C GLU A 355 -12.71 -34.61 1.32
N ILE A 356 -12.02 -33.50 1.08
CA ILE A 356 -11.94 -32.36 2.00
C ILE A 356 -13.32 -31.74 2.21
N GLN A 357 -14.13 -31.62 1.15
CA GLN A 357 -15.48 -31.10 1.27
C GLN A 357 -16.40 -32.04 2.07
N LYS A 358 -16.37 -33.34 1.82
CA LYS A 358 -17.12 -34.33 2.61
C LYS A 358 -16.75 -34.31 4.10
N ARG A 359 -15.47 -34.17 4.42
CA ARG A 359 -14.99 -34.09 5.81
C ARG A 359 -15.41 -32.80 6.48
N LYS A 360 -15.44 -31.68 5.74
CA LYS A 360 -15.93 -30.37 6.25
C LYS A 360 -17.43 -30.43 6.57
N ASP A 361 -18.22 -31.11 5.71
CA ASP A 361 -19.65 -31.26 5.91
C ASP A 361 -19.94 -32.19 7.11
N GLU A 362 -19.13 -33.22 7.33
CA GLU A 362 -19.18 -34.08 8.49
C GLU A 362 -18.85 -33.36 9.80
N LEU A 363 -17.84 -32.46 9.78
CA LEU A 363 -17.48 -31.65 10.91
C LEU A 363 -18.57 -30.64 11.28
N ALA A 364 -19.19 -30.01 10.27
CA ALA A 364 -20.31 -29.11 10.46
C ALA A 364 -21.54 -29.82 11.05
N ARG A 365 -21.73 -31.12 10.69
CA ARG A 365 -22.77 -31.95 11.24
C ARG A 365 -22.53 -32.32 12.71
N LEU A 366 -21.28 -32.68 13.06
CA LEU A 366 -20.87 -32.98 14.43
C LEU A 366 -20.97 -31.76 15.34
N GLU A 367 -20.66 -30.57 14.78
CA GLU A 367 -20.80 -29.28 15.46
C GLU A 367 -22.29 -28.96 15.71
N ALA A 368 -23.14 -29.17 14.72
CA ALA A 368 -24.59 -28.96 14.83
C ALA A 368 -25.26 -29.93 15.81
N GLU A 369 -24.76 -31.16 15.94
CA GLU A 369 -25.22 -32.16 16.90
C GLU A 369 -24.66 -31.96 18.32
N GLY A 370 -23.78 -30.96 18.55
CA GLY A 370 -23.19 -30.65 19.85
C GLY A 370 -22.17 -31.66 20.37
N LYS A 371 -21.81 -32.65 19.58
CA LYS A 371 -20.93 -33.77 19.96
C LYS A 371 -19.45 -33.39 20.02
N LEU A 372 -19.05 -32.23 19.43
CA LEU A 372 -17.70 -31.74 19.48
C LEU A 372 -17.23 -31.32 20.90
N ALA A 373 -18.17 -31.04 21.79
CA ALA A 373 -17.87 -30.62 23.16
C ALA A 373 -17.51 -31.82 24.09
N ASP A 374 -17.77 -33.02 23.68
CA ASP A 374 -17.53 -34.25 24.45
C ASP A 374 -16.29 -35.03 24.01
N LEU A 375 -15.61 -34.58 22.94
CA LEU A 375 -14.37 -35.19 22.46
C LEU A 375 -13.17 -34.76 23.30
N SER A 376 -12.28 -35.69 23.57
CA SER A 376 -11.01 -35.36 24.24
C SER A 376 -10.08 -34.55 23.32
N GLU A 377 -9.16 -33.79 23.91
CA GLU A 377 -8.20 -32.95 23.18
C GLU A 377 -7.34 -33.75 22.18
N GLU A 378 -7.07 -35.03 22.49
CA GLU A 378 -6.34 -35.95 21.62
C GLU A 378 -7.17 -36.42 20.41
N GLU A 379 -8.47 -36.64 20.59
CA GLU A 379 -9.38 -37.03 19.50
C GLU A 379 -9.67 -35.86 18.59
N LEU A 380 -9.78 -34.65 19.14
CA LEU A 380 -9.93 -33.40 18.37
C LEU A 380 -8.70 -33.10 17.53
N ASN A 381 -7.49 -33.27 18.09
CA ASN A 381 -6.24 -33.09 17.37
C ASN A 381 -6.06 -34.10 16.24
N LYS A 382 -6.46 -35.36 16.48
CA LYS A 382 -6.41 -36.40 15.47
C LYS A 382 -7.39 -36.17 14.32
N LEU A 383 -8.57 -35.65 14.61
CA LEU A 383 -9.57 -35.26 13.63
C LEU A 383 -9.09 -34.04 12.80
N MET A 384 -8.43 -33.08 13.44
CA MET A 384 -7.84 -31.92 12.78
C MET A 384 -6.65 -32.31 11.90
N GLU A 385 -5.81 -33.25 12.35
CA GLU A 385 -4.68 -33.79 11.57
C GLU A 385 -5.14 -34.57 10.33
N ASP A 386 -6.26 -35.31 10.45
CA ASP A 386 -6.87 -36.01 9.33
C ASP A 386 -7.56 -35.09 8.30
N ILE A 387 -8.06 -33.93 8.72
CA ILE A 387 -8.77 -32.98 7.84
C ILE A 387 -7.80 -32.03 7.11
N PHE A 388 -6.77 -31.55 7.81
CA PHE A 388 -5.85 -30.56 7.27
C PHE A 388 -4.56 -31.13 6.70
N GLY A 389 -4.39 -32.46 6.72
CA GLY A 389 -3.19 -33.16 6.28
C GLY A 389 -2.02 -32.94 7.23
N LYS A 390 -1.17 -33.96 7.37
CA LYS A 390 0.11 -33.81 8.09
C LYS A 390 0.95 -32.74 7.42
N GLY A 391 1.12 -31.60 8.08
CA GLY A 391 2.21 -30.70 7.76
C GLY A 391 3.51 -31.54 7.72
N GLU A 392 4.34 -31.31 6.70
CA GLU A 392 5.56 -32.04 6.41
C GLU A 392 6.26 -32.51 7.69
N LYS A 393 6.24 -33.84 7.89
CA LYS A 393 7.06 -34.47 8.93
C LYS A 393 8.51 -34.34 8.51
N GLU A 394 9.29 -33.60 9.28
CA GLU A 394 10.74 -33.84 9.36
C GLU A 394 10.98 -35.31 9.58
N GLU A 395 11.70 -35.95 8.65
CA GLU A 395 12.24 -37.31 8.79
C GLU A 395 13.13 -37.35 10.02
N LYS A 396 12.61 -37.84 11.12
CA LYS A 396 13.41 -38.34 12.22
C LYS A 396 13.84 -39.76 11.84
N THR A 397 15.09 -39.90 11.47
CA THR A 397 15.79 -41.17 11.37
C THR A 397 15.74 -41.85 12.74
N GLU A 398 15.01 -42.95 12.86
CA GLU A 398 15.11 -43.90 13.96
C GLU A 398 16.45 -44.61 13.82
N GLU A 399 17.37 -44.38 14.76
CA GLU A 399 18.52 -45.21 14.98
C GLU A 399 18.06 -46.47 15.74
N GLU A 400 18.05 -47.62 15.05
CA GLU A 400 18.06 -48.96 15.71
C GLU A 400 19.36 -49.15 16.45
N GLU A 401 19.30 -49.29 17.76
CA GLU A 401 20.35 -49.88 18.59
C GLU A 401 20.63 -51.31 18.16
N LYS A 402 21.84 -51.55 17.65
CA LYS A 402 22.48 -52.88 17.66
C LYS A 402 23.79 -52.79 18.37
N GLU A 403 23.89 -53.59 19.44
CA GLU A 403 25.02 -53.80 20.28
C GLU A 403 26.28 -54.24 19.54
N THR A 404 27.40 -53.66 20.01
CA THR A 404 28.72 -54.19 20.24
C THR A 404 29.42 -55.07 19.20
N GLU A 405 30.45 -54.48 18.59
CA GLU A 405 31.76 -55.12 18.50
C GLU A 405 32.88 -54.07 18.48
N THR A 406 33.78 -54.20 19.44
CA THR A 406 34.98 -53.43 19.65
C THR A 406 35.97 -53.54 18.48
N THR A 407 36.21 -52.45 17.76
CA THR A 407 37.37 -52.29 16.90
C THR A 407 37.96 -50.88 17.07
N LYS A 408 39.28 -50.86 17.20
CA LYS A 408 40.19 -49.73 17.47
C LYS A 408 39.85 -48.42 16.81
N PRO A 409 40.20 -47.27 17.45
CA PRO A 409 39.93 -45.95 16.91
C PRO A 409 40.74 -45.69 15.62
N SER A 410 40.03 -45.59 14.52
CA SER A 410 40.54 -45.00 13.28
C SER A 410 40.64 -43.49 13.52
N GLU A 411 41.82 -42.94 13.31
CA GLU A 411 42.08 -41.50 13.30
C GLU A 411 41.08 -40.81 12.39
N THR A 412 40.14 -40.07 12.96
CA THR A 412 39.26 -39.15 12.25
C THR A 412 40.14 -38.01 11.72
N LYS A 413 40.48 -38.05 10.43
CA LYS A 413 41.04 -36.91 9.73
C LYS A 413 40.01 -35.78 9.86
N GLU A 414 40.40 -34.73 10.58
CA GLU A 414 39.67 -33.47 10.60
C GLU A 414 39.35 -33.06 9.13
N PRO A 415 38.11 -32.63 8.80
CA PRO A 415 37.79 -32.19 7.46
C PRO A 415 38.71 -31.02 7.12
N GLY A 416 39.61 -31.24 6.18
CA GLY A 416 40.62 -30.26 5.75
C GLY A 416 39.92 -28.91 5.46
N PHE A 417 40.44 -27.84 6.06
CA PHE A 417 39.98 -26.47 5.81
C PHE A 417 39.97 -26.18 4.30
N ASN A 418 38.77 -26.11 3.73
CA ASN A 418 38.58 -25.71 2.33
C ASN A 418 38.16 -24.24 2.30
N PRO A 419 39.07 -23.31 1.98
CA PRO A 419 38.81 -21.89 2.04
C PRO A 419 37.65 -21.47 1.12
N VAL A 420 37.45 -22.22 0.02
CA VAL A 420 36.36 -21.93 -0.94
C VAL A 420 34.97 -22.27 -0.35
N ILE A 421 34.87 -23.43 0.33
CA ILE A 421 33.62 -23.84 0.99
C ILE A 421 33.31 -22.89 2.17
N THR A 422 34.31 -22.48 2.91
CA THR A 422 34.15 -21.51 4.01
C THR A 422 33.69 -20.15 3.49
N LEU A 423 34.27 -19.68 2.38
CA LEU A 423 33.85 -18.44 1.73
C LEU A 423 32.39 -18.52 1.20
N VAL A 424 32.02 -19.63 0.57
CA VAL A 424 30.66 -19.86 0.08
C VAL A 424 29.67 -19.89 1.23
N ASN A 425 29.99 -20.55 2.33
CA ASN A 425 29.13 -20.59 3.51
C ASN A 425 29.00 -19.19 4.15
N ALA A 426 30.08 -18.42 4.23
CA ALA A 426 30.04 -17.04 4.72
C ALA A 426 29.18 -16.12 3.81
N LEU A 427 29.33 -16.27 2.50
CA LEU A 427 28.50 -15.52 1.55
C LEU A 427 27.03 -15.98 1.58
N ALA A 428 26.75 -17.24 1.88
CA ALA A 428 25.38 -17.74 2.03
C ALA A 428 24.65 -17.16 3.25
N MET A 429 25.39 -16.63 4.24
CA MET A 429 24.82 -15.92 5.38
C MET A 429 24.34 -14.51 5.03
N LEU A 430 24.81 -13.92 3.93
CA LEU A 430 24.38 -12.59 3.50
C LEU A 430 22.94 -12.65 3.00
N LYS A 431 22.12 -11.72 3.47
CA LYS A 431 20.77 -11.47 2.94
C LYS A 431 20.83 -10.81 1.55
N ASN A 432 19.69 -10.69 0.93
CA ASN A 432 19.57 -9.96 -0.33
C ASN A 432 20.11 -8.54 -0.18
N ILE A 433 20.84 -8.09 -1.19
CA ILE A 433 21.33 -6.71 -1.25
C ILE A 433 20.28 -5.90 -1.97
N THR A 434 19.86 -4.82 -1.34
CA THR A 434 18.88 -3.88 -1.90
C THR A 434 19.52 -2.51 -2.13
N ALA A 435 19.23 -1.91 -3.25
CA ALA A 435 19.59 -0.53 -3.54
C ALA A 435 18.33 0.20 -4.00
N SER A 436 18.02 1.32 -3.37
CA SER A 436 16.88 2.18 -3.71
C SER A 436 17.34 3.60 -3.92
N TYR A 437 17.02 4.17 -5.08
CA TYR A 437 17.26 5.56 -5.38
C TYR A 437 15.93 6.26 -5.63
N GLN A 438 15.75 7.42 -5.00
CA GLN A 438 14.63 8.31 -5.22
C GLN A 438 15.12 9.73 -5.48
N ASN A 439 14.64 10.32 -6.56
CA ASN A 439 14.74 11.75 -6.83
C ASN A 439 13.35 12.36 -6.87
N THR A 440 13.11 13.42 -6.13
CA THR A 440 11.89 14.21 -6.17
C THR A 440 12.24 15.64 -6.53
N TYR A 441 11.65 16.14 -7.61
CA TYR A 441 11.87 17.49 -8.10
C TYR A 441 10.53 18.23 -8.13
N MET A 442 10.45 19.35 -7.40
CA MET A 442 9.24 20.15 -7.26
C MET A 442 9.52 21.59 -7.69
N MET A 443 8.57 22.17 -8.40
CA MET A 443 8.59 23.58 -8.79
C MET A 443 7.23 24.22 -8.49
N ASN A 444 7.26 25.38 -7.85
CA ASN A 444 6.06 26.18 -7.54
C ASN A 444 6.19 27.54 -8.18
N TYR A 445 5.19 27.93 -8.93
CA TYR A 445 5.05 29.25 -9.52
C TYR A 445 3.69 29.83 -9.14
N ALA A 446 3.68 31.12 -8.79
CA ALA A 446 2.45 31.84 -8.48
C ALA A 446 2.21 32.99 -9.44
N ARG A 447 0.95 33.40 -9.53
CA ARG A 447 0.48 34.63 -10.17
C ARG A 447 0.83 34.76 -11.67
N LYS A 448 0.88 33.64 -12.39
CA LYS A 448 1.07 33.64 -13.84
C LYS A 448 -0.25 33.93 -14.57
N THR A 449 -0.16 34.67 -15.66
CA THR A 449 -1.30 34.91 -16.56
C THR A 449 -1.39 33.86 -17.67
N ASN A 450 -0.25 33.42 -18.19
CA ASN A 450 -0.15 32.46 -19.27
C ASN A 450 -0.19 31.00 -18.79
N PRO A 451 -0.69 30.06 -19.59
CA PRO A 451 -0.59 28.62 -19.31
C PRO A 451 0.86 28.16 -19.19
N PHE A 452 1.10 27.18 -18.34
CA PHE A 452 2.40 26.56 -18.22
C PHE A 452 2.70 25.60 -19.38
N PRO A 453 3.93 25.62 -19.93
CA PRO A 453 4.31 24.73 -21.02
C PRO A 453 4.32 23.26 -20.57
N PHE A 454 4.14 22.34 -21.53
CA PHE A 454 4.10 20.89 -21.24
C PHE A 454 5.39 20.39 -20.55
N SER A 455 6.56 20.95 -20.93
CA SER A 455 7.83 20.65 -20.27
C SER A 455 7.82 20.93 -18.77
N PHE A 456 7.19 22.02 -18.33
CA PHE A 456 6.95 22.29 -16.92
C PHE A 456 5.99 21.27 -16.29
N GLN A 457 4.90 20.93 -16.98
CA GLN A 457 3.90 19.99 -16.47
C GLN A 457 4.48 18.59 -16.20
N ILE A 458 5.50 18.19 -16.91
CA ILE A 458 6.21 16.91 -16.68
C ILE A 458 7.46 17.07 -15.78
N GLY A 459 7.69 18.25 -15.21
CA GLY A 459 8.75 18.49 -14.24
C GLY A 459 10.15 18.58 -14.85
N LEU A 460 10.28 19.06 -16.09
CA LEU A 460 11.58 19.37 -16.67
C LEU A 460 12.06 20.72 -16.16
N PRO A 461 13.32 20.83 -15.68
CA PRO A 461 13.87 22.06 -15.17
C PRO A 461 14.05 23.13 -16.26
N HIS A 462 14.11 24.40 -15.87
CA HIS A 462 14.46 25.56 -16.69
C HIS A 462 13.54 25.93 -17.88
N THR A 463 12.25 25.56 -17.79
CA THR A 463 11.31 25.81 -18.87
C THR A 463 10.44 27.05 -18.70
N VAL A 464 10.54 27.74 -17.55
CA VAL A 464 9.74 28.92 -17.24
C VAL A 464 10.65 30.02 -16.70
N PRO A 465 10.50 31.31 -17.10
CA PRO A 465 11.27 32.41 -16.55
C PRO A 465 11.16 32.51 -15.02
N TYR A 466 12.26 32.93 -14.36
CA TYR A 466 12.38 32.98 -12.90
C TYR A 466 11.59 34.12 -12.21
N ASP A 467 11.06 35.06 -12.94
CA ASP A 467 10.41 36.28 -12.44
C ASP A 467 9.15 36.04 -11.57
N SER A 468 8.59 34.82 -11.60
CA SER A 468 7.43 34.41 -10.80
C SER A 468 7.65 33.10 -10.06
N LEU A 469 8.89 32.66 -9.93
CA LEU A 469 9.24 31.45 -9.20
C LEU A 469 9.09 31.68 -7.70
N GLU A 470 8.31 30.82 -7.01
CA GLU A 470 8.23 30.83 -5.55
C GLU A 470 9.24 29.89 -4.92
N ALA A 471 9.34 28.67 -5.44
CA ALA A 471 10.28 27.68 -4.91
C ALA A 471 10.60 26.58 -5.92
N ILE A 472 11.84 26.09 -5.88
CA ILE A 472 12.25 24.80 -6.45
C ILE A 472 12.83 23.95 -5.33
N SER A 473 12.47 22.67 -5.28
CA SER A 473 13.09 21.68 -4.40
C SER A 473 13.59 20.51 -5.24
N ASN A 474 14.77 20.03 -4.92
CA ASN A 474 15.36 18.82 -5.50
C ASN A 474 15.89 17.93 -4.39
N ASP A 475 15.15 16.83 -4.14
CA ASP A 475 15.41 15.87 -3.09
C ASP A 475 15.94 14.58 -3.68
N ASN A 476 17.13 14.16 -3.26
CA ASN A 476 17.75 12.90 -3.65
C ASN A 476 17.95 12.04 -2.41
N THR A 477 17.58 10.78 -2.52
CA THR A 477 17.80 9.77 -1.47
C THR A 477 18.31 8.50 -2.12
N LEU A 478 19.44 7.99 -1.63
CA LEU A 478 20.00 6.69 -1.96
C LEU A 478 20.00 5.84 -0.69
N THR A 479 19.38 4.68 -0.73
CA THR A 479 19.39 3.72 0.37
C THR A 479 19.97 2.41 -0.11
N LEU A 480 20.94 1.91 0.61
CA LEU A 480 21.54 0.58 0.41
C LEU A 480 21.20 -0.26 1.65
N GLY A 481 20.80 -1.50 1.43
CA GLY A 481 20.42 -2.39 2.50
C GLY A 481 20.89 -3.81 2.25
N SER A 482 21.29 -4.51 3.32
CA SER A 482 21.58 -5.92 3.33
C SER A 482 21.45 -6.45 4.78
N GLY A 483 21.95 -7.62 5.04
CA GLY A 483 21.99 -8.17 6.38
C GLY A 483 22.76 -9.48 6.40
N ILE A 484 22.91 -10.04 7.60
CA ILE A 484 23.61 -11.31 7.83
C ILE A 484 22.67 -12.20 8.65
N THR A 485 22.45 -13.42 8.18
CA THR A 485 21.75 -14.46 8.93
C THR A 485 22.79 -15.35 9.60
N PHE A 486 23.07 -15.11 10.89
CA PHE A 486 24.06 -15.90 11.66
C PHE A 486 23.55 -17.30 11.98
N SER A 487 22.24 -17.42 12.18
CA SER A 487 21.58 -18.70 12.42
C SER A 487 20.09 -18.58 12.10
N ARG A 488 19.35 -19.69 12.18
CA ARG A 488 17.88 -19.67 12.02
C ARG A 488 17.16 -18.72 13.01
N ARG A 489 17.83 -18.39 14.14
CA ARG A 489 17.25 -17.54 15.20
C ARG A 489 17.90 -16.18 15.33
N VAL A 490 19.06 -15.95 14.73
CA VAL A 490 19.81 -14.70 14.87
C VAL A 490 20.06 -14.11 13.51
N ASP A 491 19.53 -12.93 13.28
CA ASP A 491 19.71 -12.20 12.04
C ASP A 491 20.01 -10.71 12.30
N SER A 492 20.72 -10.11 11.36
CA SER A 492 20.95 -8.68 11.34
C SER A 492 20.49 -8.05 10.04
N ILE A 493 20.20 -6.76 10.11
CA ILE A 493 19.95 -5.88 8.97
C ILE A 493 20.92 -4.72 9.08
N ILE A 494 21.52 -4.34 7.97
CA ILE A 494 22.46 -3.22 7.87
C ILE A 494 21.98 -2.33 6.73
N ASN A 495 21.73 -1.06 7.03
CA ASN A 495 21.33 -0.08 6.05
C ASN A 495 22.32 1.08 6.00
N CYS A 496 22.37 1.72 4.85
CA CYS A 496 23.06 2.99 4.63
C CYS A 496 22.10 3.90 3.85
N SER A 497 21.93 5.12 4.30
CA SER A 497 21.11 6.11 3.61
C SER A 497 21.89 7.39 3.39
N LEU A 498 21.85 7.93 2.18
CA LEU A 498 22.40 9.21 1.79
C LEU A 498 21.26 10.10 1.31
N MET A 499 21.19 11.31 1.79
CA MET A 499 20.18 12.29 1.37
C MET A 499 20.82 13.63 1.00
N SER A 500 20.27 14.26 -0.03
CA SER A 500 20.61 15.62 -0.43
C SER A 500 19.34 16.34 -0.84
N ASN A 501 19.03 17.42 -0.14
CA ASN A 501 17.93 18.30 -0.46
C ASN A 501 18.48 19.68 -0.82
N ARG A 502 18.06 20.21 -1.96
CA ARG A 502 18.37 21.57 -2.40
C ARG A 502 17.08 22.33 -2.63
N ARG A 503 16.91 23.44 -1.95
CA ARG A 503 15.75 24.31 -2.10
C ARG A 503 16.18 25.70 -2.53
N TYR A 504 15.60 26.15 -3.62
CA TYR A 504 15.73 27.52 -4.14
C TYR A 504 14.41 28.24 -3.87
N ALA A 505 14.45 29.28 -3.05
CA ALA A 505 13.30 30.10 -2.69
C ALA A 505 13.86 31.49 -2.29
N SER A 506 13.05 32.35 -1.67
CA SER A 506 13.50 33.61 -1.08
C SER A 506 14.66 33.42 -0.08
N ALA A 507 14.66 32.29 0.64
CA ALA A 507 15.79 31.80 1.43
C ALA A 507 16.22 30.46 0.88
N SER A 508 17.26 30.45 0.07
CA SER A 508 17.79 29.22 -0.54
C SER A 508 18.66 28.47 0.45
N ASN A 509 18.43 27.16 0.55
CA ASN A 509 19.18 26.30 1.46
C ASN A 509 19.50 24.94 0.84
N GLN A 510 20.48 24.27 1.43
CA GLN A 510 20.84 22.90 1.11
C GLN A 510 20.98 22.11 2.41
N THR A 511 20.46 20.89 2.39
CA THR A 511 20.63 19.91 3.46
C THR A 511 21.30 18.68 2.87
N ILE A 512 22.39 18.23 3.50
CA ILE A 512 23.05 16.95 3.19
C ILE A 512 22.97 16.10 4.45
N GLY A 513 22.68 14.83 4.30
CA GLY A 513 22.65 13.91 5.42
C GLY A 513 23.06 12.50 5.02
N TYR A 514 23.61 11.77 5.98
CA TYR A 514 23.82 10.35 5.84
C TYR A 514 23.49 9.65 7.15
N THR A 515 23.03 8.41 7.00
CA THR A 515 22.78 7.51 8.11
C THR A 515 23.60 6.25 7.85
N PHE A 516 24.64 6.04 8.64
CA PHE A 516 25.49 4.86 8.59
C PHE A 516 26.44 4.84 9.80
N PRO A 517 26.55 3.69 10.50
CA PRO A 517 25.76 2.48 10.28
C PRO A 517 24.34 2.62 10.82
N ASP A 518 23.40 1.91 10.20
CA ASP A 518 22.07 1.62 10.70
C ASP A 518 21.94 0.10 10.78
N ILE A 519 22.15 -0.43 11.97
CA ILE A 519 22.25 -1.88 12.22
C ILE A 519 21.13 -2.28 13.17
N THR A 520 20.40 -3.32 12.81
CA THR A 520 19.44 -3.96 13.69
C THR A 520 19.82 -5.43 13.84
N LEU A 521 19.94 -5.91 15.07
CA LEU A 521 20.11 -7.30 15.42
C LEU A 521 18.83 -7.85 16.03
N SER A 522 18.40 -9.01 15.56
CA SER A 522 17.19 -9.68 16.03
C SER A 522 17.51 -11.12 16.46
N VAL A 523 16.96 -11.52 17.60
CA VAL A 523 17.00 -12.89 18.11
C VAL A 523 15.57 -13.39 18.25
N MET A 524 15.25 -14.49 17.57
CA MET A 524 13.93 -15.11 17.57
C MET A 524 13.91 -16.32 18.48
N ASP A 525 12.72 -16.74 18.90
CA ASP A 525 12.47 -17.93 19.73
C ASP A 525 13.31 -17.97 21.01
N ILE A 526 13.38 -16.84 21.71
CA ILE A 526 14.18 -16.69 22.94
C ILE A 526 13.68 -17.65 24.01
N GLU A 527 12.39 -17.95 24.04
CA GLU A 527 11.79 -18.94 24.92
C GLU A 527 12.44 -20.32 24.81
N THR A 528 12.86 -20.70 23.60
CA THR A 528 13.52 -21.98 23.37
C THR A 528 14.99 -21.96 23.86
N LEU A 529 15.66 -20.80 23.71
CA LEU A 529 17.02 -20.60 24.16
C LEU A 529 17.13 -20.61 25.71
N LEU A 530 16.11 -20.03 26.38
CA LEU A 530 16.09 -19.88 27.83
C LEU A 530 15.26 -20.97 28.54
N GLY A 531 14.67 -21.93 27.82
CA GLY A 531 13.79 -22.94 28.40
C GLY A 531 12.46 -22.41 28.93
N LEU A 532 12.03 -21.23 28.44
CA LEU A 532 10.81 -20.51 28.88
C LEU A 532 9.56 -20.81 28.05
N GLY A 533 9.57 -21.83 27.20
CA GLY A 533 8.47 -22.15 26.27
C GLY A 533 7.11 -22.42 26.93
N LYS A 534 7.09 -22.69 28.24
CA LYS A 534 5.86 -22.78 29.01
C LYS A 534 5.19 -21.42 29.25
N TYR A 535 5.98 -20.35 29.34
CA TYR A 535 5.51 -19.00 29.73
C TYR A 535 5.48 -18.03 28.57
N ILE A 536 6.34 -18.21 27.58
CA ILE A 536 6.52 -17.30 26.44
C ILE A 536 6.43 -18.10 25.16
N SER A 537 5.86 -17.51 24.11
CA SER A 537 5.81 -18.11 22.77
C SER A 537 5.95 -17.04 21.69
N GLY A 538 6.62 -17.41 20.58
CA GLY A 538 6.81 -16.53 19.43
C GLY A 538 7.56 -15.26 19.79
N SER A 539 8.58 -15.38 20.65
CA SER A 539 9.30 -14.22 21.14
C SER A 539 10.41 -13.77 20.20
N ARG A 540 10.59 -12.45 20.14
CA ARG A 540 11.66 -11.78 19.42
C ARG A 540 12.28 -10.72 20.32
N LEU A 541 13.60 -10.71 20.40
CA LEU A 541 14.37 -9.63 20.99
C LEU A 541 15.09 -8.90 19.87
N ASN A 542 15.05 -7.58 19.87
CA ASN A 542 15.76 -6.77 18.91
C ASN A 542 16.51 -5.62 19.58
N THR A 543 17.64 -5.28 19.02
CA THR A 543 18.42 -4.10 19.36
C THR A 543 18.88 -3.43 18.09
N GLY A 544 18.97 -2.11 18.11
CA GLY A 544 19.37 -1.33 16.94
C GLY A 544 20.34 -0.21 17.32
N PHE A 545 21.30 0.04 16.43
CA PHE A 545 22.19 1.19 16.51
C PHE A 545 22.16 1.97 15.22
N GLN A 546 21.99 3.26 15.33
CA GLN A 546 21.94 4.18 14.20
C GLN A 546 22.81 5.40 14.46
N TYR A 547 23.63 5.76 13.48
CA TYR A 547 24.35 7.01 13.48
C TYR A 547 23.92 7.85 12.28
N THR A 548 23.44 9.06 12.55
CA THR A 548 22.95 10.00 11.53
C THR A 548 23.67 11.31 11.63
N VAL A 549 24.14 11.82 10.50
CA VAL A 549 24.69 13.16 10.34
C VAL A 549 23.79 13.93 9.41
N ARG A 550 23.47 15.17 9.80
CA ARG A 550 22.70 16.10 8.98
C ARG A 550 23.38 17.46 9.02
N GLN A 551 23.63 18.01 7.86
CA GLN A 551 24.23 19.31 7.68
C GLN A 551 23.28 20.20 6.88
N ASN A 552 23.07 21.43 7.34
CA ASN A 552 22.18 22.40 6.72
C ASN A 552 22.89 23.78 6.61
N GLY A 553 22.70 24.44 5.50
CA GLY A 553 23.28 25.74 5.25
C GLY A 553 22.74 26.39 3.98
N ASN A 554 23.35 27.47 3.56
CA ASN A 554 23.05 28.13 2.29
C ASN A 554 23.42 27.19 1.13
N LEU A 555 22.97 27.49 -0.09
CA LEU A 555 23.42 26.73 -1.26
C LEU A 555 24.95 26.81 -1.41
N ASP A 556 25.55 25.67 -1.77
CA ASP A 556 26.97 25.52 -2.07
C ASP A 556 27.89 26.07 -0.95
N TRP A 557 27.51 25.81 0.33
CA TRP A 557 28.30 26.23 1.49
C TRP A 557 29.70 25.60 1.50
N VAL A 558 30.67 26.35 2.00
CA VAL A 558 32.01 25.83 2.39
C VAL A 558 31.95 25.22 3.78
N LYS A 559 31.21 25.88 4.69
CA LYS A 559 30.90 25.40 6.06
C LYS A 559 29.38 25.44 6.28
N PRO A 560 28.77 24.36 6.77
CA PRO A 560 27.34 24.36 7.06
C PRO A 560 27.01 25.27 8.24
N LYS A 561 25.85 25.91 8.21
CA LYS A 561 25.36 26.75 9.33
C LYS A 561 24.87 25.94 10.50
N GLN A 562 24.40 24.71 10.24
CA GLN A 562 23.93 23.83 11.26
C GLN A 562 24.39 22.40 10.96
N GLU A 563 24.89 21.74 11.98
CA GLU A 563 25.23 20.32 11.94
C GLU A 563 24.53 19.59 13.08
N SER A 564 24.01 18.41 12.77
CA SER A 564 23.36 17.56 13.75
C SER A 564 23.96 16.16 13.67
N TYR A 565 24.43 15.67 14.78
CA TYR A 565 25.01 14.34 14.95
C TYR A 565 24.11 13.55 15.91
N THR A 566 23.43 12.53 15.42
CA THR A 566 22.52 11.70 16.24
C THR A 566 23.09 10.29 16.38
N TYR A 567 23.26 9.87 17.60
CA TYR A 567 23.56 8.51 18.00
C TYR A 567 22.30 7.93 18.63
N ALA A 568 21.75 6.88 18.07
CA ALA A 568 20.52 6.27 18.58
C ALA A 568 20.68 4.76 18.75
N LEU A 569 20.26 4.27 19.91
CA LEU A 569 19.97 2.86 20.16
C LEU A 569 18.45 2.70 20.11
N ASN A 570 17.93 2.36 18.95
CA ASN A 570 16.48 2.35 18.67
C ASN A 570 16.01 1.04 18.02
N PRO A 571 15.50 0.11 18.85
CA PRO A 571 15.53 0.15 20.30
C PRO A 571 16.91 -0.24 20.86
N LEU A 572 17.24 0.21 22.06
CA LEU A 572 18.31 -0.40 22.85
C LEU A 572 17.94 -1.84 23.20
N LEU A 573 16.67 -2.05 23.59
CA LEU A 573 16.08 -3.35 23.84
C LEU A 573 14.62 -3.33 23.44
N GLY A 574 14.26 -4.14 22.45
CA GLY A 574 12.90 -4.37 22.04
C GLY A 574 12.51 -5.83 22.25
N PHE A 575 11.37 -6.07 22.85
CA PHE A 575 10.80 -7.40 23.05
C PHE A 575 9.39 -7.46 22.47
N THR A 576 9.15 -8.47 21.65
CA THR A 576 7.81 -8.83 21.20
C THR A 576 7.57 -10.30 21.46
N GLY A 577 6.38 -10.69 21.89
CA GLY A 577 6.04 -12.08 22.14
C GLY A 577 4.72 -12.24 22.86
N ASN A 578 4.26 -13.46 23.01
CA ASN A 578 3.05 -13.79 23.75
C ASN A 578 3.42 -14.38 25.12
N LEU A 579 3.09 -13.63 26.16
CA LEU A 579 3.22 -14.12 27.54
C LEU A 579 2.04 -15.04 27.85
N PHE A 580 2.34 -16.17 28.51
CA PHE A 580 1.35 -17.20 28.84
C PHE A 580 0.53 -17.68 27.64
N LYS A 581 1.07 -17.52 26.40
CA LYS A 581 0.47 -17.87 25.10
C LYS A 581 -0.79 -17.07 24.73
N VAL A 582 -1.22 -16.12 25.55
CA VAL A 582 -2.49 -15.39 25.39
C VAL A 582 -2.35 -13.87 25.50
N VAL A 583 -1.30 -13.37 26.12
CA VAL A 583 -1.06 -11.94 26.29
C VAL A 583 -0.01 -11.48 25.30
N SER A 584 -0.43 -10.81 24.25
CA SER A 584 0.50 -10.21 23.28
C SER A 584 1.20 -9.00 23.90
N THR A 585 2.52 -9.00 23.86
CA THR A 585 3.36 -7.99 24.51
C THR A 585 4.34 -7.43 23.50
N ASN A 586 4.43 -6.11 23.45
CA ASN A 586 5.45 -5.36 22.72
C ASN A 586 6.04 -4.31 23.65
N LEU A 587 7.32 -4.43 23.95
CA LEU A 587 8.04 -3.48 24.80
C LEU A 587 9.25 -2.99 24.05
N SER A 588 9.53 -1.70 24.07
CA SER A 588 10.74 -1.12 23.47
C SER A 588 11.31 -0.01 24.35
N PHE A 589 12.59 -0.09 24.61
CA PHE A 589 13.34 0.96 25.30
C PHE A 589 14.37 1.51 24.32
N SER A 590 14.38 2.81 24.14
CA SER A 590 15.27 3.50 23.18
C SER A 590 16.01 4.62 23.87
N LEU A 591 17.24 4.83 23.42
CA LEU A 591 18.12 5.93 23.86
C LEU A 591 18.61 6.66 22.64
N SER A 592 18.57 7.98 22.65
CA SER A 592 19.23 8.77 21.61
C SER A 592 19.94 9.98 22.21
N GLN A 593 21.04 10.37 21.58
CA GLN A 593 21.76 11.58 21.85
C GLN A 593 21.93 12.35 20.54
N THR A 594 21.48 13.58 20.52
CA THR A 594 21.65 14.47 19.37
C THR A 594 22.50 15.66 19.80
N LYS A 595 23.60 15.88 19.08
CA LYS A 595 24.45 17.07 19.21
C LYS A 595 24.17 17.99 18.02
N ASN A 596 23.71 19.19 18.30
CA ASN A 596 23.47 20.22 17.31
C ASN A 596 24.52 21.32 17.47
N ILE A 597 25.21 21.63 16.38
CA ILE A 597 26.18 22.72 16.29
C ILE A 597 25.55 23.76 15.38
N THR A 598 25.40 24.98 15.85
CA THR A 598 24.91 26.11 15.07
C THR A 598 26.01 27.16 14.98
N ASP A 599 26.43 27.48 13.76
CA ASP A 599 27.43 28.50 13.47
C ASP A 599 26.74 29.88 13.37
N MET A 600 27.14 30.81 14.22
CA MET A 600 26.65 32.17 14.29
C MET A 600 27.69 33.19 13.72
N ASP A 601 28.56 32.75 12.81
CA ASP A 601 29.65 33.49 12.18
C ASP A 601 30.77 33.96 13.15
N THR A 602 30.45 34.32 14.40
CA THR A 602 31.39 34.77 15.42
C THR A 602 31.62 33.77 16.54
N TYR A 603 30.68 32.89 16.77
CA TYR A 603 30.73 31.81 17.77
C TYR A 603 29.87 30.63 17.36
N GLU A 604 30.12 29.49 17.94
CA GLU A 604 29.33 28.27 17.75
C GLU A 604 28.49 27.97 18.99
N ILE A 605 27.23 27.61 18.79
CA ILE A 605 26.35 27.13 19.83
C ILE A 605 26.29 25.60 19.73
N LEU A 606 26.71 24.92 20.80
CA LEU A 606 26.60 23.48 20.94
C LEU A 606 25.41 23.15 21.85
N LYS A 607 24.40 22.50 21.31
CA LYS A 607 23.28 21.96 22.08
C LYS A 607 23.32 20.44 22.02
N THR A 608 23.28 19.79 23.17
CA THR A 608 23.18 18.34 23.29
C THR A 608 21.80 17.99 23.88
N SER A 609 21.06 17.17 23.17
CA SER A 609 19.77 16.65 23.60
C SER A 609 19.86 15.15 23.79
N ASN A 610 19.47 14.65 24.95
CA ASN A 610 19.41 13.22 25.24
C ASN A 610 17.96 12.82 25.45
N THR A 611 17.51 11.84 24.72
CA THR A 611 16.13 11.32 24.80
C THR A 611 16.16 9.88 25.26
N GLN A 612 15.35 9.56 26.24
CA GLN A 612 15.09 8.20 26.70
C GLN A 612 13.59 7.92 26.52
N SER A 613 13.25 6.86 25.82
CA SER A 613 11.83 6.51 25.63
C SER A 613 11.58 5.04 25.94
N LEU A 614 10.51 4.79 26.68
CA LEU A 614 9.98 3.46 26.94
C LEU A 614 8.56 3.40 26.36
N ASN A 615 8.34 2.51 25.43
CA ASN A 615 7.05 2.24 24.85
C ASN A 615 6.64 0.81 25.12
N GLY A 616 5.45 0.61 25.63
CA GLY A 616 4.90 -0.70 25.94
C GLY A 616 3.47 -0.81 25.46
N ASN A 617 3.15 -1.94 24.84
CA ASN A 617 1.77 -2.30 24.54
C ASN A 617 1.55 -3.76 24.94
N ILE A 618 0.58 -3.97 25.80
CA ILE A 618 0.19 -5.30 26.27
C ILE A 618 -1.27 -5.48 25.91
N SER A 619 -1.59 -6.51 25.17
CA SER A 619 -2.96 -6.81 24.78
C SER A 619 -3.34 -8.24 25.13
N TYR A 620 -4.56 -8.41 25.62
CA TYR A 620 -5.14 -9.69 25.98
C TYR A 620 -6.47 -9.88 25.27
N SER A 621 -6.58 -10.97 24.52
CA SER A 621 -7.83 -11.34 23.84
C SER A 621 -8.40 -12.60 24.46
N PHE A 622 -9.66 -12.58 24.82
CA PHE A 622 -10.32 -13.76 25.37
C PHE A 622 -11.75 -13.94 24.86
N ARG A 623 -12.18 -15.16 24.84
CA ARG A 623 -13.56 -15.55 24.55
C ARG A 623 -14.14 -16.27 25.77
N ALA A 624 -15.30 -15.85 26.21
CA ALA A 624 -16.02 -16.48 27.32
C ALA A 624 -17.36 -17.07 26.85
N ALA A 625 -17.31 -17.97 25.85
CA ALA A 625 -18.50 -18.64 25.30
C ALA A 625 -19.26 -19.45 26.36
N LYS A 626 -18.55 -20.06 27.31
CA LYS A 626 -19.13 -20.78 28.46
C LYS A 626 -19.56 -19.86 29.62
N GLY A 627 -19.34 -18.54 29.48
CA GLY A 627 -19.60 -17.54 30.49
C GLY A 627 -18.50 -17.48 31.57
N PHE A 628 -18.23 -16.29 32.10
CA PHE A 628 -17.40 -16.10 33.29
C PHE A 628 -18.22 -15.51 34.43
N SER A 629 -17.89 -15.91 35.65
CA SER A 629 -18.55 -15.40 36.84
C SER A 629 -18.01 -14.01 37.19
N VAL A 630 -18.87 -13.03 37.26
CA VAL A 630 -18.46 -11.69 37.69
C VAL A 630 -18.18 -11.72 39.21
N PRO A 631 -16.98 -11.28 39.64
CA PRO A 631 -16.68 -11.17 41.08
C PRO A 631 -17.78 -10.40 41.80
N PHE A 632 -18.13 -10.83 42.98
CA PHE A 632 -19.16 -10.21 43.86
C PHE A 632 -20.60 -10.30 43.32
N THR A 633 -20.87 -11.01 42.20
CA THR A 633 -22.22 -11.23 41.71
C THR A 633 -22.45 -12.73 41.39
N LYS A 634 -23.72 -13.19 41.51
CA LYS A 634 -24.10 -14.56 41.10
C LYS A 634 -24.34 -14.68 39.58
N LYS A 635 -24.12 -13.61 38.80
CA LYS A 635 -24.40 -13.59 37.36
C LYS A 635 -23.19 -14.08 36.54
N LYS A 636 -23.46 -14.91 35.54
CA LYS A 636 -22.50 -15.28 34.52
C LYS A 636 -22.74 -14.44 33.27
N ILE A 637 -21.67 -13.82 32.74
CA ILE A 637 -21.72 -13.09 31.50
C ILE A 637 -21.16 -13.99 30.40
N HIS A 638 -21.93 -14.18 29.32
CA HIS A 638 -21.51 -14.93 28.14
C HIS A 638 -21.05 -13.95 27.06
N ILE A 639 -19.79 -14.05 26.67
CA ILE A 639 -19.22 -13.23 25.60
C ILE A 639 -19.05 -14.14 24.39
N LYS A 640 -19.95 -14.01 23.41
CA LYS A 640 -19.90 -14.78 22.17
C LYS A 640 -18.80 -14.34 21.24
N ASN A 641 -18.49 -13.04 21.23
CA ASN A 641 -17.43 -12.43 20.44
C ASN A 641 -16.12 -12.37 21.24
N GLU A 642 -15.03 -12.18 20.55
CA GLU A 642 -13.72 -11.95 21.17
C GLU A 642 -13.70 -10.56 21.84
N LEU A 643 -13.30 -10.50 23.09
CA LEU A 643 -13.06 -9.27 23.82
C LEU A 643 -11.56 -9.04 23.89
N THR A 644 -11.08 -7.94 23.34
CA THR A 644 -9.69 -7.53 23.42
C THR A 644 -9.56 -6.35 24.38
N SER A 645 -8.66 -6.50 25.32
CA SER A 645 -8.23 -5.42 26.23
C SER A 645 -6.79 -5.07 25.95
N SER A 646 -6.46 -3.80 25.83
CA SER A 646 -5.08 -3.33 25.59
C SER A 646 -4.70 -2.26 26.60
N LEU A 647 -3.44 -2.33 27.04
CA LEU A 647 -2.80 -1.34 27.90
C LEU A 647 -1.56 -0.80 27.18
N GLY A 648 -1.56 0.49 26.87
CA GLY A 648 -0.42 1.22 26.34
C GLY A 648 0.29 2.00 27.44
N ILE A 649 1.61 1.92 27.49
CA ILE A 649 2.48 2.66 28.40
C ILE A 649 3.50 3.40 27.54
N THR A 650 3.59 4.72 27.72
CA THR A 650 4.61 5.54 27.08
C THR A 650 5.25 6.42 28.13
N TYR A 651 6.57 6.38 28.19
CA TYR A 651 7.39 7.26 29.01
C TYR A 651 8.46 7.89 28.14
N GLU A 652 8.60 9.18 28.18
CA GLU A 652 9.64 9.93 27.49
C GLU A 652 10.29 10.93 28.42
N ASN A 653 11.61 10.96 28.40
CA ASN A 653 12.42 11.87 29.20
C ASN A 653 13.48 12.52 28.31
N ASN A 654 13.47 13.85 28.25
CA ASN A 654 14.33 14.65 27.42
C ASN A 654 15.20 15.56 28.30
N PHE A 655 16.51 15.53 28.09
CA PHE A 655 17.47 16.42 28.74
C PHE A 655 18.22 17.22 27.70
N ASP A 656 18.14 18.53 27.82
CA ASP A 656 18.88 19.46 26.96
C ASP A 656 20.03 20.10 27.77
N LYS A 657 21.20 20.17 27.14
CA LYS A 657 22.39 20.89 27.63
C LYS A 657 22.87 21.81 26.52
N THR A 658 22.97 23.07 26.82
CA THR A 658 23.53 24.10 25.92
C THR A 658 24.90 24.48 26.39
#